data_efe7c80515a2a81830bc757fe9c6b265
#
_entry.id   efe7c80515a2a81830bc757fe9c6b265
#
_cell.length_a   1.000
_cell.length_b   1.000
_cell.length_c   1.000
_cell.angle_alpha   90.00
_cell.angle_beta   90.00
_cell.angle_gamma   90.00
#
_symmetry.space_group_name_H-M   'P 1'
#
loop_
_entity.id
_entity.type
_entity.pdbx_description
1 polymer ?
#
loop_
_entity_poly.entity_id
_entity_poly.type
_entity_poly.pdbx_seq_one_letter_code
_entity_poly.pdbx_strand_id
1 'polypeptide(L)'
;MSEPKRVDMDEVETREWLESLEAVIEREGPERAQFILETLIDKTRRTGGFIPFSGNTAYVNTIPTALEEHCPGNQEYEERLRSWMRWNAMATVVRTNRGEGDLGGHIASFQSLANMLGIGFNHFWKGPEHPRGADLLFIQGHASPGIYARAFLEGRITEEHLVNFRREVDGKGLSSYPHPKLMPDFWQFPTVSMGLGPLMAIYQARFLKYLQARDIADTEERKVWAFCGDGEMDEPESMGAIGMAAREKLDNLVFVVNCNLQRLDGPVRGNGKIIQELESDFRGAGWNVIKVIWGSYWDPLLAKDKDGILQQVMMDTVDGEYQNYKANDGAYVRQHFFGKHPKLLEMVSRMTDDDIWRLNRGGHDPNKIYAAFSAAVRHKGQPTVILVKTIKGYGMGKVAEGRNTAHQTKKLDDMTVHEFRDRFGIPIPDDKLHDIPFYKPADDTPEMKYLHERRQALGGYLPARREKADEVLQVPKLDVFAPVLEPTAEGREISTTQAYVRCLTQLLRDKSLGPRIVPILVDEARTFGMEGLFRQIGIYSVEPQKYEPVDRDQVMYYREDVKGQILQEGINEAGGMSSWIAAATSYSTNNRIMIPFYIYYSMFGLQRVGDLAWAAGDMRARGFLLGGTAGRTTLNGEGLQHED
;
A
#
# COMPACT_ATOMS: atom_id res chain seq x y z
N MET A 1 25.81 9.20 -16.09
CA MET A 1 26.51 10.07 -17.08
C MET A 1 25.49 11.13 -17.48
N SER A 2 25.75 12.40 -17.19
CA SER A 2 24.91 13.51 -17.66
C SER A 2 25.00 13.55 -19.19
N GLU A 3 23.85 13.48 -19.86
CA GLU A 3 23.81 13.75 -21.30
C GLU A 3 24.41 15.17 -21.56
N PRO A 4 25.18 15.32 -22.64
CA PRO A 4 25.70 16.64 -23.00
C PRO A 4 24.51 17.60 -23.19
N LYS A 5 24.53 18.75 -22.49
CA LYS A 5 23.53 19.79 -22.68
C LYS A 5 23.47 20.13 -24.18
N ARG A 6 22.31 19.86 -24.80
CA ARG A 6 22.06 20.28 -26.18
C ARG A 6 22.06 21.80 -26.21
N VAL A 7 22.85 22.36 -27.09
CA VAL A 7 22.86 23.81 -27.32
C VAL A 7 21.62 24.13 -28.15
N ASP A 8 20.82 25.09 -27.70
CA ASP A 8 19.71 25.60 -28.48
C ASP A 8 20.26 26.33 -29.70
N MET A 9 19.79 25.92 -30.87
CA MET A 9 20.25 26.46 -32.15
C MET A 9 19.45 27.71 -32.58
N ASP A 10 18.25 27.92 -32.02
CA ASP A 10 17.39 29.07 -32.25
C ASP A 10 16.53 29.36 -31.01
N GLU A 11 17.05 30.22 -30.14
CA GLU A 11 16.38 30.61 -28.90
C GLU A 11 15.08 31.40 -29.15
N VAL A 12 14.94 32.03 -30.30
CA VAL A 12 13.75 32.79 -30.64
C VAL A 12 12.61 31.85 -31.01
N GLU A 13 12.87 30.90 -31.91
CA GLU A 13 11.90 29.85 -32.28
C GLU A 13 11.47 29.03 -31.06
N THR A 14 12.41 28.64 -30.22
CA THR A 14 12.12 27.89 -28.97
C THR A 14 11.18 28.68 -28.06
N ARG A 15 11.41 29.98 -27.91
CA ARG A 15 10.55 30.87 -27.13
C ARG A 15 9.13 30.97 -27.70
N GLU A 16 9.00 31.13 -28.99
CA GLU A 16 7.69 31.21 -29.67
C GLU A 16 6.87 29.94 -29.47
N TRP A 17 7.50 28.75 -29.50
CA TRP A 17 6.85 27.48 -29.21
C TRP A 17 6.37 27.39 -27.75
N LEU A 18 7.21 27.84 -26.79
CA LEU A 18 6.85 27.85 -25.37
C LEU A 18 5.70 28.80 -25.07
N GLU A 19 5.74 30.05 -25.61
CA GLU A 19 4.67 31.05 -25.46
C GLU A 19 3.35 30.57 -26.08
N SER A 20 3.43 29.88 -27.23
CA SER A 20 2.26 29.27 -27.86
C SER A 20 1.61 28.19 -27.00
N LEU A 21 2.42 27.35 -26.38
CA LEU A 21 1.94 26.31 -25.46
C LEU A 21 1.34 26.92 -24.19
N GLU A 22 1.98 27.95 -23.61
CA GLU A 22 1.44 28.70 -22.46
C GLU A 22 0.07 29.31 -22.78
N ALA A 23 -0.10 29.91 -23.96
CA ALA A 23 -1.38 30.46 -24.39
C ALA A 23 -2.47 29.38 -24.51
N VAL A 24 -2.14 28.18 -24.96
CA VAL A 24 -3.07 27.06 -24.98
C VAL A 24 -3.46 26.63 -23.55
N ILE A 25 -2.49 26.52 -22.64
CA ILE A 25 -2.76 26.16 -21.24
C ILE A 25 -3.71 27.18 -20.58
N GLU A 26 -3.45 28.48 -20.81
CA GLU A 26 -4.25 29.56 -20.22
C GLU A 26 -5.69 29.63 -20.78
N ARG A 27 -5.87 29.38 -22.08
CA ARG A 27 -7.17 29.55 -22.77
C ARG A 27 -8.02 28.29 -22.80
N GLU A 28 -7.40 27.14 -23.02
CA GLU A 28 -8.08 25.87 -23.27
C GLU A 28 -7.85 24.83 -22.19
N GLY A 29 -6.92 25.11 -21.28
CA GLY A 29 -6.58 24.25 -20.17
C GLY A 29 -5.49 23.19 -20.46
N PRO A 30 -5.03 22.50 -19.41
CA PRO A 30 -3.90 21.56 -19.49
C PRO A 30 -4.21 20.32 -20.33
N GLU A 31 -5.46 19.88 -20.43
CA GLU A 31 -5.84 18.70 -21.23
C GLU A 31 -5.62 18.91 -22.72
N ARG A 32 -5.92 20.12 -23.22
CA ARG A 32 -5.68 20.47 -24.62
C ARG A 32 -4.18 20.56 -24.92
N ALA A 33 -3.41 21.16 -24.03
CA ALA A 33 -1.97 21.22 -24.14
C ALA A 33 -1.33 19.82 -24.17
N GLN A 34 -1.80 18.90 -23.32
CA GLN A 34 -1.38 17.51 -23.32
C GLN A 34 -1.64 16.84 -24.68
N PHE A 35 -2.85 16.97 -25.22
CA PHE A 35 -3.20 16.40 -26.52
C PHE A 35 -2.28 16.90 -27.65
N ILE A 36 -1.95 18.19 -27.64
CA ILE A 36 -1.04 18.79 -28.64
C ILE A 36 0.36 18.20 -28.49
N LEU A 37 0.88 18.13 -27.26
CA LEU A 37 2.19 17.56 -26.98
C LEU A 37 2.29 16.08 -27.40
N GLU A 38 1.28 15.27 -27.08
CA GLU A 38 1.23 13.86 -27.49
C GLU A 38 1.23 13.73 -29.02
N THR A 39 0.48 14.58 -29.71
CA THR A 39 0.43 14.61 -31.18
C THR A 39 1.78 15.00 -31.79
N LEU A 40 2.47 15.99 -31.21
CA LEU A 40 3.79 16.43 -31.66
C LEU A 40 4.86 15.33 -31.43
N ILE A 41 4.82 14.68 -30.27
CA ILE A 41 5.69 13.56 -29.95
C ILE A 41 5.51 12.41 -30.95
N ASP A 42 4.26 12.03 -31.23
CA ASP A 42 3.95 10.97 -32.20
C ASP A 42 4.43 11.34 -33.62
N LYS A 43 4.19 12.57 -34.04
CA LYS A 43 4.69 13.09 -35.33
C LYS A 43 6.22 13.02 -35.39
N THR A 44 6.91 13.46 -34.34
CA THR A 44 8.38 13.46 -34.28
C THR A 44 8.92 12.03 -34.37
N ARG A 45 8.32 11.07 -33.68
CA ARG A 45 8.69 9.65 -33.75
C ARG A 45 8.51 9.08 -35.14
N ARG A 46 7.39 9.38 -35.81
CA ARG A 46 7.12 8.90 -37.18
C ARG A 46 8.06 9.48 -38.23
N THR A 47 8.61 10.65 -37.97
CA THR A 47 9.61 11.28 -38.86
C THR A 47 11.06 10.88 -38.55
N GLY A 48 11.25 9.92 -37.65
CA GLY A 48 12.59 9.40 -37.27
C GLY A 48 13.32 10.27 -36.24
N GLY A 49 12.67 11.26 -35.65
CA GLY A 49 13.21 12.04 -34.55
C GLY A 49 13.36 11.19 -33.28
N PHE A 50 14.51 11.27 -32.63
CA PHE A 50 14.74 10.64 -31.34
C PHE A 50 14.22 11.54 -30.22
N ILE A 51 13.23 11.06 -29.49
CA ILE A 51 12.74 11.70 -28.26
C ILE A 51 13.31 10.91 -27.09
N PRO A 52 14.17 11.50 -26.24
CA PRO A 52 14.66 10.82 -25.06
C PRO A 52 13.49 10.38 -24.19
N PHE A 53 13.49 9.12 -23.77
CA PHE A 53 12.53 8.62 -22.79
C PHE A 53 13.04 8.98 -21.39
N SER A 54 12.17 9.60 -20.60
CA SER A 54 12.35 9.71 -19.16
C SER A 54 11.14 9.12 -18.48
N GLY A 55 11.35 8.14 -17.59
CA GLY A 55 10.31 7.63 -16.69
C GLY A 55 9.96 8.59 -15.56
N ASN A 56 10.74 9.67 -15.42
CA ASN A 56 10.67 10.61 -14.30
C ASN A 56 10.16 11.97 -14.74
N THR A 57 9.42 12.61 -13.86
CA THR A 57 9.09 14.03 -13.89
C THR A 57 9.99 14.81 -12.94
N ALA A 58 9.94 16.14 -12.97
CA ALA A 58 10.70 16.98 -12.05
C ALA A 58 10.50 16.58 -10.57
N TYR A 59 11.49 16.83 -9.71
CA TYR A 59 11.45 16.47 -8.29
C TYR A 59 10.61 17.46 -7.48
N VAL A 60 9.34 17.59 -7.87
CA VAL A 60 8.32 18.46 -7.27
C VAL A 60 7.02 17.69 -7.09
N ASN A 61 6.05 18.30 -6.40
CA ASN A 61 4.73 17.71 -6.23
C ASN A 61 4.05 17.51 -7.59
N THR A 62 3.35 16.39 -7.76
CA THR A 62 2.61 16.10 -9.00
C THR A 62 1.40 17.02 -9.17
N ILE A 63 0.70 17.33 -8.06
CA ILE A 63 -0.46 18.21 -8.08
C ILE A 63 0.03 19.65 -7.93
N PRO A 64 -0.22 20.52 -8.93
CA PRO A 64 0.08 21.93 -8.82
C PRO A 64 -0.73 22.61 -7.71
N THR A 65 -0.16 23.59 -7.02
CA THR A 65 -0.81 24.30 -5.89
C THR A 65 -2.20 24.85 -6.24
N ALA A 66 -2.41 25.33 -7.48
CA ALA A 66 -3.69 25.83 -7.94
C ALA A 66 -4.80 24.76 -8.08
N LEU A 67 -4.40 23.47 -8.16
CA LEU A 67 -5.31 22.33 -8.29
C LEU A 67 -5.43 21.51 -7.01
N GLU A 68 -4.75 21.92 -5.94
CA GLU A 68 -4.81 21.24 -4.65
C GLU A 68 -6.17 21.44 -3.99
N GLU A 69 -6.82 20.34 -3.66
CA GLU A 69 -8.02 20.36 -2.85
C GLU A 69 -7.64 20.55 -1.38
N HIS A 70 -8.24 21.56 -0.74
CA HIS A 70 -7.95 21.86 0.65
C HIS A 70 -8.55 20.80 1.59
N CYS A 71 -7.80 20.46 2.63
CA CYS A 71 -8.25 19.56 3.66
C CYS A 71 -9.45 20.18 4.42
N PRO A 72 -10.63 19.55 4.38
CA PRO A 72 -11.79 20.05 5.10
C PRO A 72 -11.69 19.73 6.60
N GLY A 73 -12.56 20.32 7.38
CA GLY A 73 -12.65 20.07 8.81
C GLY A 73 -11.81 21.04 9.66
N ASN A 74 -11.69 20.72 10.93
CA ASN A 74 -10.98 21.58 11.89
C ASN A 74 -9.52 21.17 12.01
N GLN A 75 -8.63 21.87 11.30
CA GLN A 75 -7.21 21.58 11.27
C GLN A 75 -6.53 21.68 12.64
N GLU A 76 -7.00 22.56 13.53
CA GLU A 76 -6.47 22.70 14.88
C GLU A 76 -6.78 21.45 15.73
N TYR A 77 -8.01 20.95 15.66
CA TYR A 77 -8.38 19.71 16.36
C TYR A 77 -7.60 18.52 15.80
N GLU A 78 -7.45 18.45 14.50
CA GLU A 78 -6.69 17.36 13.87
C GLU A 78 -5.20 17.39 14.22
N GLU A 79 -4.60 18.57 14.32
CA GLU A 79 -3.22 18.71 14.77
C GLU A 79 -3.04 18.24 16.21
N ARG A 80 -3.95 18.60 17.11
CA ARG A 80 -3.95 18.12 18.51
C ARG A 80 -4.12 16.60 18.57
N LEU A 81 -5.07 16.04 17.83
CA LEU A 81 -5.28 14.60 17.76
C LEU A 81 -4.04 13.86 17.26
N ARG A 82 -3.38 14.36 16.20
CA ARG A 82 -2.11 13.80 15.70
C ARG A 82 -0.99 13.91 16.72
N SER A 83 -0.92 15.03 17.44
CA SER A 83 0.05 15.25 18.50
C SER A 83 -0.13 14.24 19.64
N TRP A 84 -1.36 13.97 20.06
CA TRP A 84 -1.66 12.96 21.09
C TRP A 84 -1.38 11.53 20.60
N MET A 85 -1.68 11.23 19.34
CA MET A 85 -1.28 9.95 18.74
C MET A 85 0.25 9.78 18.75
N ARG A 86 1.01 10.82 18.39
CA ARG A 86 2.48 10.81 18.41
C ARG A 86 3.03 10.57 19.80
N TRP A 87 2.47 11.27 20.78
CA TRP A 87 2.85 11.12 22.17
C TRP A 87 2.58 9.71 22.70
N ASN A 88 1.36 9.21 22.56
CA ASN A 88 0.98 7.90 23.07
C ASN A 88 1.74 6.75 22.39
N ALA A 89 2.02 6.88 21.09
CA ALA A 89 2.85 5.90 20.38
C ALA A 89 4.30 5.89 20.91
N MET A 90 4.88 7.06 21.14
CA MET A 90 6.20 7.19 21.75
C MET A 90 6.19 6.66 23.18
N ALA A 91 5.23 7.06 24.00
CA ALA A 91 5.07 6.62 25.39
C ALA A 91 4.96 5.09 25.49
N THR A 92 4.17 4.46 24.61
CA THR A 92 4.00 3.01 24.56
C THR A 92 5.36 2.30 24.41
N VAL A 93 6.19 2.72 23.46
CA VAL A 93 7.48 2.09 23.19
C VAL A 93 8.51 2.41 24.28
N VAL A 94 8.61 3.68 24.72
CA VAL A 94 9.62 4.11 25.70
C VAL A 94 9.34 3.48 27.07
N ARG A 95 8.10 3.47 27.52
CA ARG A 95 7.73 2.83 28.82
C ARG A 95 8.01 1.33 28.80
N THR A 96 7.69 0.65 27.73
CA THR A 96 7.95 -0.79 27.55
C THR A 96 9.43 -1.12 27.66
N ASN A 97 10.33 -0.21 27.26
CA ASN A 97 11.78 -0.41 27.28
C ASN A 97 12.49 0.21 28.51
N ARG A 98 11.78 0.92 29.39
CA ARG A 98 12.31 1.41 30.68
C ARG A 98 12.27 0.35 31.78
N GLY A 99 11.36 -0.63 31.68
CA GLY A 99 11.22 -1.73 32.62
C GLY A 99 12.26 -2.84 32.44
N GLU A 100 12.09 -3.94 33.16
CA GLU A 100 12.90 -5.14 33.00
C GLU A 100 12.69 -5.78 31.62
N GLY A 101 13.75 -5.92 30.86
CA GLY A 101 13.77 -6.51 29.53
C GLY A 101 13.67 -5.47 28.41
N ASP A 102 14.51 -5.64 27.39
CA ASP A 102 14.49 -4.82 26.17
C ASP A 102 13.52 -5.45 25.15
N LEU A 103 12.22 -5.14 25.27
CA LEU A 103 11.20 -5.70 24.39
C LEU A 103 11.18 -5.07 22.99
N GLY A 104 11.89 -3.95 22.79
CA GLY A 104 11.94 -3.27 21.50
C GLY A 104 10.67 -2.49 21.16
N GLY A 105 10.45 -2.29 19.87
CA GLY A 105 9.38 -1.45 19.31
C GLY A 105 9.95 -0.37 18.41
N HIS A 106 9.09 0.27 17.62
CA HIS A 106 9.50 1.28 16.67
C HIS A 106 8.71 2.56 16.88
N ILE A 107 9.40 3.70 17.00
CA ILE A 107 8.81 5.03 17.12
C ILE A 107 8.93 5.77 15.79
N ALA A 108 10.12 5.77 15.23
CA ALA A 108 10.53 6.65 14.12
C ALA A 108 9.68 6.48 12.85
N SER A 109 9.27 5.25 12.52
CA SER A 109 8.43 4.98 11.33
C SER A 109 7.04 5.58 11.48
N PHE A 110 6.40 5.40 12.64
CA PHE A 110 5.10 6.03 12.87
C PHE A 110 5.19 7.56 12.88
N GLN A 111 6.25 8.14 13.47
CA GLN A 111 6.41 9.59 13.48
C GLN A 111 6.46 10.18 12.06
N SER A 112 7.00 9.45 11.10
CA SER A 112 6.95 9.86 9.68
C SER A 112 5.57 9.70 9.04
N LEU A 113 4.76 8.71 9.46
CA LEU A 113 3.46 8.37 8.89
C LEU A 113 2.26 9.10 9.52
N ALA A 114 2.43 9.73 10.69
CA ALA A 114 1.29 10.18 11.50
C ALA A 114 0.32 11.12 10.77
N ASN A 115 0.80 12.00 9.88
CA ASN A 115 -0.07 12.88 9.10
C ASN A 115 -0.92 12.08 8.10
N MET A 116 -0.30 11.16 7.36
CA MET A 116 -1.00 10.32 6.39
C MET A 116 -2.09 9.48 7.06
N LEU A 117 -1.75 8.84 8.18
CA LEU A 117 -2.71 8.05 8.94
C LEU A 117 -3.83 8.92 9.53
N GLY A 118 -3.51 10.10 10.07
CA GLY A 118 -4.51 11.03 10.60
C GLY A 118 -5.53 11.48 9.55
N ILE A 119 -5.04 11.86 8.35
CA ILE A 119 -5.89 12.23 7.22
C ILE A 119 -6.75 11.04 6.75
N GLY A 120 -6.15 9.85 6.63
CA GLY A 120 -6.87 8.63 6.26
C GLY A 120 -8.03 8.32 7.21
N PHE A 121 -7.76 8.33 8.53
CA PHE A 121 -8.78 8.08 9.55
C PHE A 121 -9.90 9.12 9.57
N ASN A 122 -9.59 10.39 9.36
CA ASN A 122 -10.56 11.45 9.52
C ASN A 122 -11.38 11.75 8.25
N HIS A 123 -10.87 11.39 7.05
CA HIS A 123 -11.48 11.87 5.80
C HIS A 123 -11.77 10.79 4.75
N PHE A 124 -11.09 9.64 4.77
CA PHE A 124 -11.16 8.71 3.65
C PHE A 124 -11.62 7.31 3.99
N TRP A 125 -11.12 6.68 5.05
CA TRP A 125 -11.29 5.25 5.26
C TRP A 125 -12.65 4.89 5.81
N LYS A 126 -13.40 4.16 4.99
CA LYS A 126 -14.73 3.67 5.33
C LYS A 126 -14.66 2.54 6.35
N GLY A 127 -15.42 2.64 7.41
CA GLY A 127 -15.52 1.64 8.49
C GLY A 127 -16.52 0.53 8.20
N PRO A 128 -16.66 -0.44 9.12
CA PRO A 128 -17.50 -1.63 8.94
C PRO A 128 -19.00 -1.34 8.75
N GLU A 129 -19.50 -0.22 9.29
CA GLU A 129 -20.91 0.18 9.25
C GLU A 129 -21.25 1.07 8.05
N HIS A 130 -20.24 1.38 7.20
CA HIS A 130 -20.49 2.18 5.99
C HIS A 130 -21.40 1.40 5.02
N PRO A 131 -22.42 2.03 4.42
CA PRO A 131 -23.39 1.33 3.55
C PRO A 131 -22.77 0.59 2.36
N ARG A 132 -21.61 1.09 1.87
CA ARG A 132 -20.84 0.47 0.77
C ARG A 132 -19.75 -0.48 1.25
N GLY A 133 -19.75 -0.86 2.52
CA GLY A 133 -18.75 -1.72 3.15
C GLY A 133 -17.44 -1.00 3.51
N ALA A 134 -16.62 -1.66 4.33
CA ALA A 134 -15.36 -1.13 4.82
C ALA A 134 -14.27 -1.15 3.75
N ASP A 135 -13.39 -0.15 3.79
CA ASP A 135 -12.11 -0.22 3.09
C ASP A 135 -11.17 -1.24 3.75
N LEU A 136 -10.20 -1.72 3.00
CA LEU A 136 -9.19 -2.65 3.48
C LEU A 136 -7.87 -1.91 3.67
N LEU A 137 -7.27 -2.05 4.87
CA LEU A 137 -6.06 -1.33 5.25
C LEU A 137 -4.91 -2.29 5.53
N PHE A 138 -3.85 -2.21 4.74
CA PHE A 138 -2.56 -2.82 4.99
C PHE A 138 -1.64 -1.78 5.60
N ILE A 139 -1.49 -1.83 6.91
CA ILE A 139 -0.68 -0.86 7.66
C ILE A 139 0.75 -1.36 7.76
N GLN A 140 1.73 -0.51 7.41
CA GLN A 140 3.14 -0.83 7.63
C GLN A 140 3.37 -1.27 9.09
N GLY A 141 3.94 -2.45 9.28
CA GLY A 141 4.03 -3.07 10.61
C GLY A 141 4.72 -2.22 11.66
N HIS A 142 5.76 -1.48 11.28
CA HIS A 142 6.49 -0.56 12.15
C HIS A 142 5.66 0.64 12.64
N ALA A 143 4.47 0.88 12.08
CA ALA A 143 3.56 1.95 12.48
C ALA A 143 2.49 1.49 13.50
N SER A 144 2.46 0.21 13.87
CA SER A 144 1.46 -0.34 14.80
C SER A 144 1.30 0.44 16.12
N PRO A 145 2.37 0.98 16.77
CA PRO A 145 2.19 1.79 17.98
C PRO A 145 1.29 3.01 17.77
N GLY A 146 1.34 3.62 16.59
CA GLY A 146 0.47 4.75 16.26
C GLY A 146 -0.99 4.37 16.04
N ILE A 147 -1.24 3.17 15.50
CA ILE A 147 -2.59 2.64 15.37
C ILE A 147 -3.18 2.32 16.74
N TYR A 148 -2.38 1.75 17.64
CA TYR A 148 -2.79 1.53 19.04
C TYR A 148 -3.05 2.86 19.76
N ALA A 149 -2.21 3.88 19.55
CA ALA A 149 -2.42 5.21 20.09
C ALA A 149 -3.73 5.83 19.60
N ARG A 150 -4.08 5.66 18.32
CA ARG A 150 -5.37 6.09 17.77
C ARG A 150 -6.53 5.33 18.40
N ALA A 151 -6.45 4.02 18.49
CA ALA A 151 -7.48 3.18 19.09
C ALA A 151 -7.67 3.47 20.60
N PHE A 152 -6.61 3.87 21.29
CA PHE A 152 -6.67 4.34 22.69
C PHE A 152 -7.47 5.64 22.80
N LEU A 153 -7.22 6.63 21.95
CA LEU A 153 -8.04 7.85 21.90
C LEU A 153 -9.50 7.53 21.58
N GLU A 154 -9.76 6.58 20.68
CA GLU A 154 -11.10 6.11 20.32
C GLU A 154 -11.80 5.31 21.44
N GLY A 155 -11.11 4.99 22.55
CA GLY A 155 -11.65 4.19 23.65
C GLY A 155 -11.75 2.69 23.37
N ARG A 156 -11.15 2.20 22.30
CA ARG A 156 -11.14 0.78 21.87
C ARG A 156 -10.02 -0.03 22.52
N ILE A 157 -9.00 0.63 22.99
CA ILE A 157 -7.84 0.08 23.69
C ILE A 157 -7.70 0.85 25.00
N THR A 158 -7.40 0.13 26.10
CA THR A 158 -7.20 0.70 27.42
C THR A 158 -5.72 1.01 27.69
N GLU A 159 -5.46 1.77 28.74
CA GLU A 159 -4.08 2.00 29.20
C GLU A 159 -3.38 0.69 29.59
N GLU A 160 -4.10 -0.27 30.19
CA GLU A 160 -3.55 -1.61 30.51
C GLU A 160 -3.02 -2.33 29.27
N HIS A 161 -3.74 -2.25 28.15
CA HIS A 161 -3.27 -2.81 26.89
C HIS A 161 -1.97 -2.14 26.41
N LEU A 162 -1.87 -0.79 26.50
CA LEU A 162 -0.66 -0.07 26.08
C LEU A 162 0.54 -0.39 26.97
N VAL A 163 0.34 -0.55 28.27
CA VAL A 163 1.39 -0.95 29.23
C VAL A 163 1.91 -2.36 28.89
N ASN A 164 1.02 -3.23 28.42
CA ASN A 164 1.34 -4.61 28.03
C ASN A 164 1.67 -4.76 26.54
N PHE A 165 2.14 -3.71 25.88
CA PHE A 165 2.63 -3.78 24.50
C PHE A 165 3.75 -4.83 24.36
N ARG A 166 3.64 -5.73 23.38
CA ARG A 166 4.52 -6.88 23.16
C ARG A 166 4.48 -7.96 24.27
N ARG A 167 3.38 -7.99 25.05
CA ARG A 167 3.14 -8.99 26.09
C ARG A 167 1.78 -9.66 25.91
N GLU A 168 1.45 -9.98 24.68
CA GLU A 168 0.16 -10.51 24.27
C GLU A 168 -0.08 -11.97 24.70
N VAL A 169 0.92 -12.69 25.18
CA VAL A 169 0.83 -14.12 25.56
C VAL A 169 -0.30 -14.41 26.56
N ASP A 170 -0.55 -13.48 27.47
CA ASP A 170 -1.61 -13.60 28.47
C ASP A 170 -2.97 -13.06 28.00
N GLY A 171 -3.09 -12.66 26.72
CA GLY A 171 -4.32 -12.11 26.14
C GLY A 171 -4.69 -10.71 26.62
N LYS A 172 -3.82 -10.04 27.40
CA LYS A 172 -4.02 -8.70 27.94
C LYS A 172 -3.19 -7.62 27.27
N GLY A 173 -2.31 -8.02 26.36
CA GLY A 173 -1.37 -7.13 25.71
C GLY A 173 -1.70 -6.88 24.26
N LEU A 174 -0.86 -6.05 23.63
CA LEU A 174 -0.92 -5.73 22.23
C LEU A 174 0.17 -6.46 21.45
N SER A 175 -0.17 -6.98 20.29
CA SER A 175 0.80 -7.61 19.39
C SER A 175 1.88 -6.62 18.93
N SER A 176 3.08 -7.13 18.69
CA SER A 176 4.23 -6.33 18.23
C SER A 176 3.96 -5.62 16.90
N TYR A 177 3.25 -6.33 16.03
CA TYR A 177 2.91 -5.93 14.67
C TYR A 177 1.46 -6.30 14.38
N PRO A 178 0.88 -5.88 13.25
CA PRO A 178 -0.43 -6.35 12.84
C PRO A 178 -0.50 -7.88 12.83
N HIS A 179 -1.33 -8.45 13.70
CA HIS A 179 -1.39 -9.90 13.88
C HIS A 179 -2.84 -10.38 14.12
N PRO A 180 -3.55 -10.81 13.05
CA PRO A 180 -4.96 -11.20 13.13
C PRO A 180 -5.25 -12.37 14.08
N LYS A 181 -4.32 -13.29 14.28
CA LYS A 181 -4.50 -14.43 15.20
C LYS A 181 -4.47 -14.00 16.68
N LEU A 182 -3.60 -13.06 17.03
CA LEU A 182 -3.43 -12.56 18.39
C LEU A 182 -4.46 -11.48 18.76
N MET A 183 -4.91 -10.68 17.77
CA MET A 183 -5.94 -9.66 17.95
C MET A 183 -7.04 -9.85 16.88
N PRO A 184 -7.90 -10.88 17.03
CA PRO A 184 -8.75 -11.39 15.96
C PRO A 184 -9.93 -10.50 15.55
N ASP A 185 -10.33 -9.57 16.37
CA ASP A 185 -11.36 -8.56 16.11
C ASP A 185 -10.80 -7.20 15.69
N PHE A 186 -9.49 -7.04 15.77
CA PHE A 186 -8.80 -5.77 15.50
C PHE A 186 -8.04 -5.80 14.17
N TRP A 187 -6.98 -6.61 14.05
CA TRP A 187 -6.13 -6.65 12.86
C TRP A 187 -6.71 -7.49 11.73
N GLN A 188 -6.76 -6.90 10.52
CA GLN A 188 -7.26 -7.59 9.33
C GLN A 188 -6.14 -8.37 8.61
N PHE A 189 -4.96 -7.79 8.49
CA PHE A 189 -3.85 -8.33 7.71
C PHE A 189 -2.54 -8.29 8.48
N PRO A 190 -1.73 -9.37 8.46
CA PRO A 190 -0.35 -9.32 8.88
C PRO A 190 0.50 -8.64 7.78
N THR A 191 1.38 -7.73 8.16
CA THR A 191 2.23 -6.96 7.23
C THR A 191 3.71 -7.08 7.54
N VAL A 192 4.08 -7.98 8.41
CA VAL A 192 5.42 -8.44 8.73
C VAL A 192 5.39 -9.98 8.66
N SER A 193 6.02 -10.56 7.66
CA SER A 193 7.15 -10.23 6.76
C SER A 193 6.87 -9.04 5.82
N MET A 194 7.89 -8.19 5.61
CA MET A 194 7.82 -7.07 4.66
C MET A 194 7.75 -7.60 3.22
N GLY A 195 7.08 -6.83 2.33
CA GLY A 195 6.78 -7.22 0.95
C GLY A 195 5.45 -7.95 0.81
N LEU A 196 5.00 -8.71 1.81
CA LEU A 196 3.72 -9.42 1.76
C LEU A 196 2.51 -8.48 1.79
N GLY A 197 2.60 -7.36 2.51
CA GLY A 197 1.55 -6.36 2.57
C GLY A 197 1.17 -5.82 1.19
N PRO A 198 2.10 -5.23 0.43
CA PRO A 198 1.87 -4.77 -0.94
C PRO A 198 1.34 -5.88 -1.85
N LEU A 199 1.94 -7.06 -1.83
CA LEU A 199 1.52 -8.18 -2.66
C LEU A 199 0.08 -8.60 -2.36
N MET A 200 -0.25 -8.89 -1.10
CA MET A 200 -1.60 -9.28 -0.71
C MET A 200 -2.64 -8.18 -0.99
N ALA A 201 -2.27 -6.89 -0.87
CA ALA A 201 -3.16 -5.77 -1.16
C ALA A 201 -3.60 -5.75 -2.62
N ILE A 202 -2.69 -6.03 -3.55
CA ILE A 202 -3.00 -6.15 -4.99
C ILE A 202 -4.05 -7.24 -5.21
N TYR A 203 -3.85 -8.42 -4.65
CA TYR A 203 -4.78 -9.55 -4.85
C TYR A 203 -6.09 -9.37 -4.09
N GLN A 204 -6.11 -8.68 -2.95
CA GLN A 204 -7.37 -8.28 -2.30
C GLN A 204 -8.15 -7.27 -3.16
N ALA A 205 -7.50 -6.30 -3.76
CA ALA A 205 -8.14 -5.35 -4.67
C ALA A 205 -8.73 -6.03 -5.90
N ARG A 206 -7.98 -6.97 -6.50
CA ARG A 206 -8.44 -7.83 -7.60
C ARG A 206 -9.65 -8.66 -7.19
N PHE A 207 -9.61 -9.25 -5.99
CA PHE A 207 -10.70 -10.09 -5.49
C PHE A 207 -11.99 -9.28 -5.22
N LEU A 208 -11.90 -8.03 -4.80
CA LEU A 208 -13.06 -7.14 -4.74
C LEU A 208 -13.69 -6.95 -6.13
N LYS A 209 -12.90 -6.71 -7.18
CA LYS A 209 -13.40 -6.63 -8.56
C LYS A 209 -14.04 -7.95 -9.03
N TYR A 210 -13.43 -9.08 -8.69
CA TYR A 210 -13.99 -10.41 -8.97
C TYR A 210 -15.36 -10.64 -8.31
N LEU A 211 -15.52 -10.27 -7.04
CA LEU A 211 -16.80 -10.39 -6.34
C LEU A 211 -17.89 -9.50 -6.96
N GLN A 212 -17.52 -8.27 -7.33
CA GLN A 212 -18.40 -7.31 -8.02
C GLN A 212 -18.83 -7.83 -9.39
N ALA A 213 -17.89 -8.28 -10.22
CA ALA A 213 -18.16 -8.76 -11.57
C ALA A 213 -19.09 -9.98 -11.59
N ARG A 214 -19.03 -10.80 -10.55
CA ARG A 214 -19.86 -12.00 -10.39
C ARG A 214 -21.15 -11.79 -9.59
N ASP A 215 -21.49 -10.54 -9.26
CA ASP A 215 -22.68 -10.19 -8.47
C ASP A 215 -22.76 -10.89 -7.09
N ILE A 216 -21.59 -11.23 -6.48
CA ILE A 216 -21.52 -11.87 -5.17
C ILE A 216 -21.58 -10.84 -4.04
N ALA A 217 -20.93 -9.69 -4.22
CA ALA A 217 -20.95 -8.59 -3.28
C ALA A 217 -20.81 -7.26 -3.99
N ASP A 218 -21.48 -6.21 -3.49
CA ASP A 218 -21.26 -4.83 -3.93
C ASP A 218 -19.96 -4.31 -3.29
N THR A 219 -18.94 -4.17 -4.10
CA THR A 219 -17.58 -3.74 -3.69
C THR A 219 -17.06 -2.56 -4.52
N GLU A 220 -17.90 -1.96 -5.37
CA GLU A 220 -17.51 -0.97 -6.37
C GLU A 220 -16.80 0.25 -5.76
N GLU A 221 -17.30 0.75 -4.63
CA GLU A 221 -16.76 1.95 -3.98
C GLU A 221 -15.72 1.65 -2.90
N ARG A 222 -15.42 0.39 -2.64
CA ARG A 222 -14.44 0.01 -1.62
C ARG A 222 -13.03 0.16 -2.16
N LYS A 223 -12.14 0.66 -1.32
CA LYS A 223 -10.72 0.82 -1.64
C LYS A 223 -9.86 -0.13 -0.79
N VAL A 224 -8.72 -0.50 -1.37
CA VAL A 224 -7.63 -1.18 -0.67
C VAL A 224 -6.47 -0.20 -0.58
N TRP A 225 -6.02 0.06 0.64
CA TRP A 225 -4.92 0.96 0.93
C TRP A 225 -3.75 0.17 1.49
N ALA A 226 -2.57 0.33 0.90
CA ALA A 226 -1.35 -0.29 1.39
C ALA A 226 -0.31 0.78 1.74
N PHE A 227 0.07 0.83 3.01
CA PHE A 227 1.13 1.69 3.52
C PHE A 227 2.43 0.91 3.56
N CYS A 228 3.38 1.32 2.72
CA CYS A 228 4.66 0.65 2.51
C CYS A 228 5.80 1.58 2.90
N GLY A 229 6.91 1.01 3.36
CA GLY A 229 8.17 1.75 3.47
C GLY A 229 8.91 1.81 2.13
N ASP A 230 9.69 2.87 1.90
CA ASP A 230 10.54 2.98 0.72
C ASP A 230 11.61 1.87 0.67
N GLY A 231 12.17 1.48 1.81
CA GLY A 231 13.08 0.33 1.91
C GLY A 231 12.39 -1.03 1.72
N GLU A 232 11.08 -1.12 1.97
CA GLU A 232 10.29 -2.33 1.72
C GLU A 232 10.12 -2.61 0.21
N MET A 233 10.31 -1.60 -0.63
CA MET A 233 10.28 -1.77 -2.09
C MET A 233 11.50 -2.53 -2.63
N ASP A 234 12.52 -2.78 -1.81
CA ASP A 234 13.63 -3.68 -2.16
C ASP A 234 13.19 -5.17 -2.20
N GLU A 235 12.08 -5.54 -1.53
CA GLU A 235 11.54 -6.89 -1.57
C GLU A 235 10.90 -7.19 -2.93
N PRO A 236 11.27 -8.30 -3.61
CA PRO A 236 10.68 -8.69 -4.87
C PRO A 236 9.14 -8.81 -4.82
N GLU A 237 8.60 -9.23 -3.68
CA GLU A 237 7.17 -9.37 -3.42
C GLU A 237 6.45 -8.02 -3.51
N SER A 238 7.08 -6.93 -3.07
CA SER A 238 6.51 -5.58 -3.13
C SER A 238 6.26 -5.12 -4.57
N MET A 239 7.15 -5.51 -5.49
CA MET A 239 7.14 -5.09 -6.90
C MET A 239 6.62 -6.17 -7.86
N GLY A 240 6.51 -7.41 -7.40
CA GLY A 240 6.28 -8.57 -8.28
C GLY A 240 4.95 -8.57 -9.03
N ALA A 241 3.91 -7.92 -8.51
CA ALA A 241 2.57 -7.94 -9.11
C ALA A 241 2.09 -6.57 -9.61
N ILE A 242 2.92 -5.53 -9.62
CA ILE A 242 2.50 -4.16 -10.04
C ILE A 242 2.03 -4.13 -11.49
N GLY A 243 2.66 -4.88 -12.38
CA GLY A 243 2.23 -4.99 -13.78
C GLY A 243 0.84 -5.64 -13.94
N MET A 244 0.53 -6.65 -13.11
CA MET A 244 -0.80 -7.27 -13.09
C MET A 244 -1.86 -6.29 -12.58
N ALA A 245 -1.57 -5.53 -11.54
CA ALA A 245 -2.49 -4.54 -10.99
C ALA A 245 -2.93 -3.50 -12.04
N ALA A 246 -1.99 -3.04 -12.86
CA ALA A 246 -2.29 -2.10 -13.95
C ALA A 246 -3.07 -2.78 -15.09
N ARG A 247 -2.65 -3.99 -15.51
CA ARG A 247 -3.34 -4.76 -16.56
C ARG A 247 -4.81 -5.02 -16.20
N GLU A 248 -5.09 -5.31 -14.94
CA GLU A 248 -6.46 -5.54 -14.45
C GLU A 248 -7.17 -4.25 -13.99
N LYS A 249 -6.57 -3.08 -14.24
CA LYS A 249 -7.19 -1.76 -14.00
C LYS A 249 -7.71 -1.61 -12.55
N LEU A 250 -6.90 -1.99 -11.58
CA LEU A 250 -7.30 -1.98 -10.17
C LEU A 250 -7.37 -0.55 -9.60
N ASP A 251 -8.31 0.25 -10.09
CA ASP A 251 -8.55 1.64 -9.63
C ASP A 251 -9.10 1.73 -8.20
N ASN A 252 -9.36 0.61 -7.58
CA ASN A 252 -9.70 0.46 -6.17
C ASN A 252 -8.46 0.24 -5.27
N LEU A 253 -7.24 0.25 -5.82
CA LEU A 253 -5.98 0.05 -5.11
C LEU A 253 -5.21 1.36 -5.00
N VAL A 254 -4.78 1.69 -3.78
CA VAL A 254 -3.92 2.84 -3.49
C VAL A 254 -2.72 2.39 -2.65
N PHE A 255 -1.52 2.53 -3.21
CA PHE A 255 -0.28 2.42 -2.44
C PHE A 255 0.13 3.79 -1.92
N VAL A 256 0.55 3.84 -0.66
CA VAL A 256 1.14 5.03 -0.02
C VAL A 256 2.53 4.65 0.44
N VAL A 257 3.54 5.05 -0.32
CA VAL A 257 4.93 4.76 0.00
C VAL A 257 5.51 5.87 0.85
N ASN A 258 5.84 5.55 2.09
CA ASN A 258 6.48 6.45 3.04
C ASN A 258 7.97 6.57 2.72
N CYS A 259 8.31 7.53 1.88
CA CYS A 259 9.69 7.79 1.46
C CYS A 259 10.42 8.65 2.50
N ASN A 260 10.78 8.02 3.62
CA ASN A 260 11.58 8.65 4.66
C ASN A 260 13.10 8.60 4.35
N LEU A 261 13.48 7.96 3.25
CA LEU A 261 14.81 7.85 2.64
C LEU A 261 15.77 6.94 3.41
N GLN A 262 15.31 6.21 4.44
CA GLN A 262 16.20 5.47 5.35
C GLN A 262 15.72 4.04 5.63
N ARG A 263 16.65 3.10 5.54
CA ARG A 263 16.54 1.74 6.08
C ARG A 263 17.02 1.68 7.54
N LEU A 264 17.31 0.48 8.03
CA LEU A 264 17.89 0.26 9.34
C LEU A 264 19.32 0.79 9.43
N ASP A 265 20.17 0.48 8.46
CA ASP A 265 21.60 0.75 8.49
C ASP A 265 21.98 2.11 7.89
N GLY A 266 21.11 2.70 7.07
CA GLY A 266 21.43 3.96 6.39
C GLY A 266 20.38 4.36 5.36
N PRO A 267 20.75 5.20 4.37
CA PRO A 267 19.83 5.63 3.32
C PRO A 267 19.41 4.47 2.41
N VAL A 268 18.19 4.52 1.87
CA VAL A 268 17.71 3.55 0.89
C VAL A 268 18.51 3.65 -0.41
N ARG A 269 18.70 4.88 -0.92
CA ARG A 269 19.48 5.19 -2.13
C ARG A 269 20.39 6.40 -1.89
N GLY A 270 21.47 6.25 -1.13
CA GLY A 270 22.31 7.36 -0.70
C GLY A 270 22.81 8.26 -1.84
N ASN A 271 23.33 7.66 -2.92
CA ASN A 271 23.83 8.35 -4.13
C ASN A 271 22.77 8.50 -5.23
N GLY A 272 21.52 8.10 -4.97
CA GLY A 272 20.41 8.16 -5.89
C GLY A 272 19.21 8.88 -5.28
N LYS A 273 18.03 8.60 -5.85
CA LYS A 273 16.73 9.10 -5.40
C LYS A 273 15.69 8.01 -5.49
N ILE A 274 15.30 7.44 -4.37
CA ILE A 274 14.31 6.37 -4.33
C ILE A 274 12.96 6.79 -4.93
N ILE A 275 12.51 8.03 -4.71
CA ILE A 275 11.25 8.52 -5.27
C ILE A 275 11.27 8.51 -6.79
N GLN A 276 12.39 8.90 -7.41
CA GLN A 276 12.52 8.92 -8.87
C GLN A 276 12.64 7.51 -9.46
N GLU A 277 13.31 6.61 -8.75
CA GLU A 277 13.37 5.18 -9.12
C GLU A 277 11.97 4.58 -9.11
N LEU A 278 11.25 4.70 -7.99
CA LEU A 278 9.88 4.19 -7.86
C LEU A 278 8.90 4.86 -8.83
N GLU A 279 9.05 6.17 -9.09
CA GLU A 279 8.23 6.83 -10.12
C GLU A 279 8.37 6.14 -11.48
N SER A 280 9.61 5.86 -11.90
CA SER A 280 9.89 5.18 -13.18
C SER A 280 9.28 3.77 -13.22
N ASP A 281 9.44 3.00 -12.15
CA ASP A 281 8.97 1.63 -12.07
C ASP A 281 7.44 1.55 -12.13
N PHE A 282 6.74 2.34 -11.32
CA PHE A 282 5.28 2.36 -11.31
C PHE A 282 4.68 2.95 -12.58
N ARG A 283 5.26 4.03 -13.15
CA ARG A 283 4.82 4.55 -14.45
C ARG A 283 5.04 3.53 -15.56
N GLY A 284 6.19 2.86 -15.57
CA GLY A 284 6.49 1.79 -16.53
C GLY A 284 5.52 0.62 -16.43
N ALA A 285 5.04 0.32 -15.24
CA ALA A 285 4.02 -0.70 -15.01
C ALA A 285 2.58 -0.24 -15.33
N GLY A 286 2.34 1.04 -15.64
CA GLY A 286 1.03 1.58 -16.01
C GLY A 286 0.20 2.11 -14.84
N TRP A 287 0.83 2.50 -13.73
CA TRP A 287 0.17 3.12 -12.59
C TRP A 287 0.02 4.64 -12.74
N ASN A 288 -1.00 5.18 -12.12
CA ASN A 288 -1.08 6.60 -11.79
C ASN A 288 -0.13 6.89 -10.62
N VAL A 289 0.82 7.81 -10.82
CA VAL A 289 1.84 8.15 -9.81
C VAL A 289 1.65 9.59 -9.34
N ILE A 290 1.49 9.76 -8.02
CA ILE A 290 1.37 11.06 -7.37
C ILE A 290 2.56 11.24 -6.42
N LYS A 291 3.39 12.26 -6.65
CA LYS A 291 4.49 12.63 -5.77
C LYS A 291 4.07 13.73 -4.81
N VAL A 292 4.37 13.56 -3.52
CA VAL A 292 4.19 14.54 -2.45
C VAL A 292 5.55 14.78 -1.79
N ILE A 293 6.30 15.72 -2.32
CA ILE A 293 7.71 15.94 -1.96
C ILE A 293 7.88 17.12 -1.02
N TRP A 294 7.27 18.26 -1.37
CA TRP A 294 7.45 19.54 -0.68
C TRP A 294 6.18 20.02 0.00
N GLY A 295 6.32 20.50 1.24
CA GLY A 295 5.23 21.14 1.98
C GLY A 295 4.95 22.55 1.49
N SER A 296 3.84 23.14 1.93
CA SER A 296 3.33 24.44 1.46
C SER A 296 4.29 25.62 1.65
N TYR A 297 5.23 25.56 2.59
CA TYR A 297 6.23 26.61 2.76
C TYR A 297 7.23 26.70 1.58
N TRP A 298 7.35 25.64 0.75
CA TRP A 298 8.13 25.67 -0.48
C TRP A 298 7.40 26.34 -1.64
N ASP A 299 6.06 26.41 -1.62
CA ASP A 299 5.26 26.90 -2.74
C ASP A 299 5.65 28.32 -3.18
N PRO A 300 5.87 29.30 -2.26
CA PRO A 300 6.30 30.64 -2.65
C PRO A 300 7.69 30.69 -3.31
N LEU A 301 8.59 29.77 -2.90
CA LEU A 301 9.94 29.68 -3.49
C LEU A 301 9.87 29.07 -4.90
N LEU A 302 9.11 27.99 -5.06
CA LEU A 302 8.89 27.35 -6.36
C LEU A 302 8.16 28.29 -7.34
N ALA A 303 7.21 29.09 -6.88
CA ALA A 303 6.53 30.08 -7.70
C ALA A 303 7.47 31.22 -8.19
N LYS A 304 8.54 31.50 -7.44
CA LYS A 304 9.57 32.49 -7.81
C LYS A 304 10.63 31.92 -8.75
N ASP A 305 10.76 30.62 -8.87
CA ASP A 305 11.79 29.93 -9.66
C ASP A 305 11.49 29.95 -11.16
N LYS A 306 11.49 31.16 -11.74
CA LYS A 306 11.18 31.35 -13.17
C LYS A 306 12.24 30.76 -14.11
N ASP A 307 13.46 30.67 -13.65
CA ASP A 307 14.60 30.12 -14.42
C ASP A 307 14.77 28.62 -14.21
N GLY A 308 13.99 27.98 -13.34
CA GLY A 308 14.07 26.54 -13.02
C GLY A 308 15.32 26.11 -12.24
N ILE A 309 16.08 27.07 -11.70
CA ILE A 309 17.34 26.78 -10.99
C ILE A 309 17.09 26.02 -9.69
N LEU A 310 16.05 26.39 -8.93
CA LEU A 310 15.67 25.70 -7.70
C LEU A 310 15.26 24.25 -8.02
N GLN A 311 14.43 24.07 -9.02
CA GLN A 311 14.00 22.72 -9.45
C GLN A 311 15.20 21.89 -9.93
N GLN A 312 16.14 22.49 -10.66
CA GLN A 312 17.35 21.81 -11.10
C GLN A 312 18.20 21.35 -9.91
N VAL A 313 18.44 22.23 -8.92
CA VAL A 313 19.19 21.86 -7.71
C VAL A 313 18.45 20.79 -6.91
N MET A 314 17.11 20.83 -6.85
CA MET A 314 16.30 19.76 -6.26
C MET A 314 16.48 18.43 -7.00
N MET A 315 16.56 18.46 -8.34
CA MET A 315 16.81 17.28 -9.16
C MET A 315 18.23 16.72 -8.97
N ASP A 316 19.24 17.56 -8.84
CA ASP A 316 20.64 17.14 -8.72
C ASP A 316 21.00 16.66 -7.30
N THR A 317 20.24 17.07 -6.30
CA THR A 317 20.47 16.70 -4.89
C THR A 317 20.06 15.24 -4.63
N VAL A 318 20.99 14.43 -4.15
CA VAL A 318 20.76 13.00 -3.84
C VAL A 318 20.13 12.80 -2.45
N ASP A 319 19.57 11.61 -2.21
CA ASP A 319 18.86 11.31 -0.95
C ASP A 319 19.74 11.42 0.29
N GLY A 320 21.02 11.07 0.19
CA GLY A 320 21.98 11.22 1.28
C GLY A 320 22.20 12.69 1.69
N GLU A 321 22.22 13.62 0.73
CA GLU A 321 22.26 15.05 1.03
C GLU A 321 20.95 15.54 1.67
N TYR A 322 19.80 15.10 1.14
CA TYR A 322 18.50 15.43 1.73
C TYR A 322 18.34 14.93 3.17
N GLN A 323 18.94 13.81 3.50
CA GLN A 323 19.00 13.32 4.88
C GLN A 323 19.85 14.26 5.73
N ASN A 324 21.04 14.64 5.27
CA ASN A 324 21.94 15.57 5.97
C ASN A 324 21.28 16.91 6.24
N TYR A 325 20.49 17.45 5.31
CA TYR A 325 19.80 18.73 5.49
C TYR A 325 18.79 18.70 6.65
N LYS A 326 18.21 17.54 6.97
CA LYS A 326 17.28 17.40 8.12
C LYS A 326 17.96 16.97 9.40
N ALA A 327 19.13 16.33 9.31
CA ALA A 327 19.93 16.00 10.48
C ALA A 327 20.72 17.21 11.04
N ASN A 328 20.77 18.32 10.30
CA ASN A 328 21.44 19.56 10.65
C ASN A 328 20.44 20.73 10.74
N ASP A 329 20.94 21.95 10.98
CA ASP A 329 20.16 23.17 11.17
C ASP A 329 19.92 23.95 9.86
N GLY A 330 19.19 25.07 9.96
CA GLY A 330 18.90 25.93 8.83
C GLY A 330 20.11 26.65 8.27
N ALA A 331 21.12 26.95 9.09
CA ALA A 331 22.39 27.54 8.63
C ALA A 331 23.14 26.58 7.71
N TYR A 332 23.17 25.29 8.07
CA TYR A 332 23.72 24.22 7.22
C TYR A 332 22.98 24.13 5.88
N VAL A 333 21.63 24.14 5.90
CA VAL A 333 20.80 24.10 4.67
C VAL A 333 21.05 25.34 3.81
N ARG A 334 21.12 26.53 4.40
CA ARG A 334 21.46 27.76 3.68
C ARG A 334 22.80 27.64 2.95
N GLN A 335 23.81 27.15 3.63
CA GLN A 335 25.15 27.02 3.06
C GLN A 335 25.23 25.90 2.00
N HIS A 336 24.69 24.74 2.26
CA HIS A 336 24.95 23.53 1.47
C HIS A 336 23.89 23.23 0.41
N PHE A 337 22.66 23.73 0.57
CA PHE A 337 21.60 23.60 -0.44
C PHE A 337 21.45 24.91 -1.24
N PHE A 338 21.06 26.01 -0.60
CA PHE A 338 20.87 27.28 -1.30
C PHE A 338 22.20 27.88 -1.77
N GLY A 339 23.31 27.61 -1.07
CA GLY A 339 24.66 28.00 -1.46
C GLY A 339 25.18 27.36 -2.74
N LYS A 340 24.51 26.34 -3.28
CA LYS A 340 24.90 25.74 -4.57
C LYS A 340 24.76 26.70 -5.75
N HIS A 341 23.94 27.76 -5.61
CA HIS A 341 23.79 28.77 -6.65
C HIS A 341 23.49 30.17 -6.06
N PRO A 342 24.15 31.27 -6.58
CA PRO A 342 23.97 32.62 -6.05
C PRO A 342 22.52 33.11 -6.03
N LYS A 343 21.71 32.80 -7.08
CA LYS A 343 20.30 33.17 -7.15
C LYS A 343 19.47 32.49 -6.05
N LEU A 344 19.82 31.29 -5.62
CA LEU A 344 19.13 30.61 -4.53
C LEU A 344 19.45 31.28 -3.17
N LEU A 345 20.68 31.73 -2.94
CA LEU A 345 21.00 32.52 -1.76
C LEU A 345 20.23 33.85 -1.73
N GLU A 346 20.11 34.51 -2.88
CA GLU A 346 19.32 35.72 -3.01
C GLU A 346 17.84 35.46 -2.72
N MET A 347 17.29 34.38 -3.24
CA MET A 347 15.88 33.95 -3.03
C MET A 347 15.52 33.82 -1.55
N VAL A 348 16.45 33.34 -0.70
CA VAL A 348 16.25 33.14 0.73
C VAL A 348 16.92 34.20 1.61
N SER A 349 17.39 35.30 1.03
CA SER A 349 18.16 36.34 1.74
C SER A 349 17.42 36.98 2.92
N ARG A 350 16.07 37.03 2.86
CA ARG A 350 15.21 37.59 3.91
C ARG A 350 14.69 36.55 4.91
N MET A 351 14.97 35.26 4.70
CA MET A 351 14.55 34.19 5.59
C MET A 351 15.59 34.00 6.71
N THR A 352 15.14 33.78 7.92
CA THR A 352 16.00 33.32 9.01
C THR A 352 16.42 31.86 8.79
N ASP A 353 17.43 31.39 9.55
CA ASP A 353 17.79 29.97 9.50
C ASP A 353 16.67 29.08 10.03
N ASP A 354 15.89 29.56 11.01
CA ASP A 354 14.70 28.86 11.47
C ASP A 354 13.61 28.75 10.40
N ASP A 355 13.41 29.80 9.58
CA ASP A 355 12.46 29.74 8.47
C ASP A 355 12.92 28.72 7.42
N ILE A 356 14.21 28.65 7.12
CA ILE A 356 14.78 27.66 6.20
C ILE A 356 14.63 26.26 6.76
N TRP A 357 14.84 26.06 8.07
CA TRP A 357 14.67 24.74 8.68
C TRP A 357 13.21 24.27 8.68
N ARG A 358 12.25 25.21 8.76
CA ARG A 358 10.81 24.96 8.66
C ARG A 358 10.33 24.59 7.26
N LEU A 359 11.14 24.76 6.22
CA LEU A 359 10.87 24.26 4.88
C LEU A 359 10.77 22.73 4.93
N ASN A 360 9.54 22.24 5.11
CA ASN A 360 9.30 20.85 5.42
C ASN A 360 9.01 20.00 4.18
N ARG A 361 9.05 18.68 4.36
CA ARG A 361 8.69 17.70 3.33
C ARG A 361 7.16 17.56 3.28
N GLY A 362 6.62 17.24 2.10
CA GLY A 362 5.19 17.21 1.83
C GLY A 362 4.40 16.22 2.70
N GLY A 363 5.03 15.12 3.13
CA GLY A 363 4.40 14.15 4.02
C GLY A 363 4.09 14.67 5.44
N HIS A 364 4.63 15.85 5.80
CA HIS A 364 4.32 16.52 7.06
C HIS A 364 3.34 17.69 6.89
N ASP A 365 2.74 17.82 5.70
CA ASP A 365 1.75 18.84 5.36
C ASP A 365 0.38 18.19 5.12
N PRO A 366 -0.61 18.43 6.00
CA PRO A 366 -1.93 17.83 5.89
C PRO A 366 -2.67 18.16 4.58
N ASN A 367 -2.52 19.38 4.05
CA ASN A 367 -3.17 19.79 2.82
C ASN A 367 -2.62 19.06 1.60
N LYS A 368 -1.28 18.92 1.54
CA LYS A 368 -0.62 18.16 0.45
C LYS A 368 -1.04 16.68 0.47
N ILE A 369 -1.12 16.08 1.65
CA ILE A 369 -1.58 14.69 1.81
C ILE A 369 -3.07 14.56 1.42
N TYR A 370 -3.92 15.47 1.90
CA TYR A 370 -5.34 15.43 1.58
C TYR A 370 -5.58 15.53 0.08
N ALA A 371 -4.93 16.49 -0.60
CA ALA A 371 -5.02 16.65 -2.05
C ALA A 371 -4.61 15.38 -2.81
N ALA A 372 -3.52 14.74 -2.38
CA ALA A 372 -3.05 13.50 -2.99
C ALA A 372 -4.02 12.33 -2.78
N PHE A 373 -4.56 12.15 -1.57
CA PHE A 373 -5.53 11.10 -1.27
C PHE A 373 -6.84 11.31 -2.02
N SER A 374 -7.32 12.55 -2.10
CA SER A 374 -8.52 12.92 -2.85
C SER A 374 -8.35 12.62 -4.34
N ALA A 375 -7.22 13.00 -4.93
CA ALA A 375 -6.91 12.68 -6.33
C ALA A 375 -6.86 11.15 -6.56
N ALA A 376 -6.23 10.39 -5.67
CA ALA A 376 -6.13 8.94 -5.76
C ALA A 376 -7.51 8.24 -5.70
N VAL A 377 -8.40 8.70 -4.82
CA VAL A 377 -9.76 8.11 -4.68
C VAL A 377 -10.61 8.36 -5.91
N ARG A 378 -10.46 9.53 -6.56
CA ARG A 378 -11.21 9.89 -7.76
C ARG A 378 -10.66 9.25 -9.05
N HIS A 379 -9.39 8.88 -9.05
CA HIS A 379 -8.76 8.30 -10.24
C HIS A 379 -9.43 6.98 -10.64
N LYS A 380 -9.63 6.78 -11.94
CA LYS A 380 -10.28 5.59 -12.52
C LYS A 380 -9.40 4.93 -13.58
N GLY A 381 -9.58 3.63 -13.71
CA GLY A 381 -8.95 2.82 -14.75
C GLY A 381 -7.51 2.38 -14.49
N GLN A 382 -6.87 2.89 -13.44
CA GLN A 382 -5.50 2.52 -13.06
C GLN A 382 -5.36 2.47 -11.54
N PRO A 383 -4.52 1.59 -10.97
CA PRO A 383 -4.10 1.69 -9.58
C PRO A 383 -3.28 2.97 -9.36
N THR A 384 -3.30 3.49 -8.15
CA THR A 384 -2.55 4.72 -7.81
C THR A 384 -1.46 4.41 -6.78
N VAL A 385 -0.26 4.95 -7.01
CA VAL A 385 0.79 5.04 -5.99
C VAL A 385 1.03 6.50 -5.62
N ILE A 386 1.11 6.76 -4.32
CA ILE A 386 1.46 8.07 -3.76
C ILE A 386 2.85 7.94 -3.13
N LEU A 387 3.85 8.60 -3.70
CA LEU A 387 5.22 8.63 -3.20
C LEU A 387 5.38 9.84 -2.29
N VAL A 388 5.42 9.59 -0.98
CA VAL A 388 5.33 10.63 0.04
C VAL A 388 6.68 10.83 0.72
N LYS A 389 7.34 11.95 0.46
CA LYS A 389 8.60 12.31 1.12
C LYS A 389 8.37 12.75 2.56
N THR A 390 9.01 12.05 3.50
CA THR A 390 8.89 12.29 4.94
C THR A 390 10.26 12.37 5.62
N ILE A 391 10.26 12.54 6.94
CA ILE A 391 11.46 12.52 7.77
C ILE A 391 11.31 11.37 8.78
N LYS A 392 12.24 10.42 8.76
CA LYS A 392 12.29 9.35 9.74
C LYS A 392 12.54 9.93 11.14
N GLY A 393 11.72 9.54 12.11
CA GLY A 393 11.83 10.09 13.46
C GLY A 393 11.39 11.55 13.59
N TYR A 394 10.49 12.02 12.72
CA TYR A 394 9.96 13.39 12.76
C TYR A 394 9.49 13.78 14.18
N GLY A 395 10.03 14.86 14.69
CA GLY A 395 9.71 15.36 16.03
C GLY A 395 10.51 14.76 17.18
N MET A 396 11.36 13.77 16.93
CA MET A 396 12.15 13.10 17.98
C MET A 396 13.47 13.85 18.33
N GLY A 397 13.59 15.10 17.90
CA GLY A 397 14.73 15.95 18.21
C GLY A 397 16.04 15.52 17.54
N LYS A 398 17.14 16.17 17.96
CA LYS A 398 18.47 16.01 17.36
C LYS A 398 19.05 14.60 17.48
N VAL A 399 18.58 13.79 18.39
CA VAL A 399 19.07 12.42 18.64
C VAL A 399 18.59 11.42 17.59
N ALA A 400 17.44 11.67 16.94
CA ALA A 400 16.82 10.69 16.05
C ALA A 400 16.32 11.29 14.72
N GLU A 401 15.87 12.57 14.68
CA GLU A 401 15.26 13.13 13.47
C GLU A 401 16.25 13.15 12.29
N GLY A 402 15.96 12.35 11.25
CA GLY A 402 16.82 12.22 10.07
C GLY A 402 18.12 11.45 10.29
N ARG A 403 18.37 10.90 11.47
CA ARG A 403 19.60 10.17 11.80
C ARG A 403 19.52 8.70 11.44
N ASN A 404 20.66 8.05 11.13
CA ASN A 404 20.72 6.61 10.87
C ASN A 404 20.33 5.80 12.10
N THR A 405 20.56 6.32 13.30
CA THR A 405 20.17 5.71 14.57
C THR A 405 18.68 5.76 14.87
N ALA A 406 17.88 6.54 14.10
CA ALA A 406 16.45 6.75 14.34
C ALA A 406 15.64 5.45 14.45
N HIS A 407 15.97 4.45 13.64
CA HIS A 407 15.25 3.19 13.60
C HIS A 407 15.33 2.40 14.92
N GLN A 408 16.50 2.44 15.57
CA GLN A 408 16.75 1.71 16.83
C GLN A 408 16.50 2.55 18.08
N THR A 409 16.09 3.81 17.93
CA THR A 409 15.81 4.67 19.07
C THR A 409 14.54 4.25 19.77
N LYS A 410 14.66 3.57 20.89
CA LYS A 410 13.56 3.04 21.73
C LYS A 410 13.60 3.59 23.16
N LYS A 411 14.73 4.17 23.56
CA LYS A 411 14.93 4.81 24.86
C LYS A 411 15.24 6.26 24.58
N LEU A 412 14.47 7.14 25.16
CA LEU A 412 14.67 8.60 25.10
C LEU A 412 15.08 9.07 26.48
N ASP A 413 16.06 9.97 26.55
CA ASP A 413 16.37 10.67 27.76
C ASP A 413 15.30 11.72 28.11
N ASP A 414 15.30 12.19 29.34
CA ASP A 414 14.29 13.10 29.83
C ASP A 414 14.29 14.42 29.04
N MET A 415 15.47 14.90 28.58
CA MET A 415 15.58 16.12 27.77
C MET A 415 14.85 15.95 26.42
N THR A 416 15.08 14.85 25.74
CA THR A 416 14.40 14.53 24.47
C THR A 416 12.88 14.41 24.66
N VAL A 417 12.43 13.81 25.78
CA VAL A 417 11.01 13.71 26.11
C VAL A 417 10.39 15.09 26.36
N HIS A 418 11.12 16.01 27.03
CA HIS A 418 10.70 17.41 27.20
C HIS A 418 10.57 18.13 25.85
N GLU A 419 11.60 18.03 24.98
CA GLU A 419 11.56 18.64 23.64
C GLU A 419 10.39 18.13 22.81
N PHE A 420 10.12 16.81 22.88
CA PHE A 420 8.99 16.18 22.19
C PHE A 420 7.64 16.70 22.68
N ARG A 421 7.43 16.73 24.03
CA ARG A 421 6.23 17.28 24.64
C ARG A 421 5.97 18.71 24.19
N ASP A 422 7.00 19.56 24.28
CA ASP A 422 6.90 20.99 23.97
C ASP A 422 6.62 21.23 22.48
N ARG A 423 7.31 20.51 21.62
CA ARG A 423 7.11 20.60 20.15
C ARG A 423 5.69 20.28 19.73
N PHE A 424 5.05 19.31 20.37
CA PHE A 424 3.70 18.87 20.03
C PHE A 424 2.61 19.42 20.99
N GLY A 425 2.97 20.31 21.90
CA GLY A 425 2.04 20.96 22.82
C GLY A 425 1.25 19.99 23.69
N ILE A 426 1.88 18.92 24.17
CA ILE A 426 1.22 17.91 25.00
C ILE A 426 1.01 18.46 26.40
N PRO A 427 -0.23 18.48 26.95
CA PRO A 427 -0.53 19.12 28.21
C PRO A 427 -0.18 18.25 29.44
N ILE A 428 1.10 17.85 29.54
CA ILE A 428 1.65 17.10 30.67
C ILE A 428 2.60 18.03 31.43
N PRO A 429 2.37 18.23 32.73
CA PRO A 429 3.24 19.08 33.53
C PRO A 429 4.60 18.45 33.80
N ASP A 430 5.62 19.29 34.06
CA ASP A 430 7.02 18.88 34.17
C ASP A 430 7.26 17.83 35.27
N ASP A 431 6.55 17.94 36.39
CA ASP A 431 6.66 17.02 37.54
C ASP A 431 6.17 15.60 37.24
N LYS A 432 5.38 15.41 36.18
CA LYS A 432 4.88 14.10 35.74
C LYS A 432 5.59 13.56 34.51
N LEU A 433 6.43 14.38 33.87
CA LEU A 433 6.98 14.03 32.56
C LEU A 433 7.97 12.85 32.61
N HIS A 434 8.68 12.69 33.73
CA HIS A 434 9.59 11.55 33.93
C HIS A 434 8.88 10.19 33.80
N ASP A 435 7.61 10.09 34.22
CA ASP A 435 6.82 8.85 34.13
C ASP A 435 6.26 8.59 32.73
N ILE A 436 6.37 9.55 31.82
CA ILE A 436 5.82 9.51 30.45
C ILE A 436 4.37 8.98 30.46
N PRO A 437 3.43 9.65 31.15
CA PRO A 437 2.07 9.14 31.24
C PRO A 437 1.39 9.15 29.87
N PHE A 438 0.49 8.20 29.64
CA PHE A 438 -0.39 8.28 28.47
C PHE A 438 -1.33 9.47 28.62
N TYR A 439 -1.69 10.05 27.50
CA TYR A 439 -2.60 11.20 27.47
C TYR A 439 -3.82 10.91 26.61
N LYS A 440 -4.98 11.00 27.23
CA LYS A 440 -6.28 11.01 26.57
C LYS A 440 -7.14 12.07 27.26
N PRO A 441 -7.65 13.08 26.52
CA PRO A 441 -8.61 14.03 27.11
C PRO A 441 -9.95 13.35 27.40
N ALA A 442 -10.80 14.04 28.16
CA ALA A 442 -12.17 13.58 28.42
C ALA A 442 -12.97 13.51 27.10
N ASP A 443 -13.86 12.52 26.99
CA ASP A 443 -14.62 12.25 25.78
C ASP A 443 -15.59 13.39 25.39
N ASP A 444 -15.89 14.30 26.31
CA ASP A 444 -16.73 15.48 26.08
C ASP A 444 -15.98 16.70 25.55
N THR A 445 -14.65 16.64 25.40
CA THR A 445 -13.87 17.71 24.78
C THR A 445 -14.21 17.88 23.30
N PRO A 446 -14.05 19.09 22.73
CA PRO A 446 -14.36 19.34 21.33
C PRO A 446 -13.59 18.44 20.35
N GLU A 447 -12.31 18.19 20.63
CA GLU A 447 -11.45 17.34 19.80
C GLU A 447 -11.90 15.88 19.80
N MET A 448 -12.30 15.36 20.99
CA MET A 448 -12.77 13.99 21.09
C MET A 448 -14.14 13.80 20.42
N LYS A 449 -15.05 14.75 20.60
CA LYS A 449 -16.32 14.77 19.86
C LYS A 449 -16.07 14.79 18.35
N TYR A 450 -15.19 15.67 17.88
CA TYR A 450 -14.81 15.73 16.47
C TYR A 450 -14.25 14.39 15.96
N LEU A 451 -13.34 13.76 16.71
CA LEU A 451 -12.78 12.45 16.36
C LEU A 451 -13.87 11.40 16.15
N HIS A 452 -14.81 11.30 17.07
CA HIS A 452 -15.90 10.33 17.02
C HIS A 452 -16.89 10.64 15.89
N GLU A 453 -17.27 11.91 15.69
CA GLU A 453 -18.15 12.36 14.61
C GLU A 453 -17.55 12.02 13.23
N ARG A 454 -16.23 12.25 13.02
CA ARG A 454 -15.57 11.89 11.76
C ARG A 454 -15.61 10.39 11.52
N ARG A 455 -15.34 9.57 12.54
CA ARG A 455 -15.39 8.12 12.41
C ARG A 455 -16.81 7.59 12.19
N GLN A 456 -17.80 8.13 12.87
CA GLN A 456 -19.21 7.78 12.65
C GLN A 456 -19.66 8.13 11.23
N ALA A 457 -19.31 9.32 10.73
CA ALA A 457 -19.63 9.75 9.36
C ALA A 457 -19.01 8.82 8.28
N LEU A 458 -17.89 8.18 8.61
CA LEU A 458 -17.21 7.22 7.73
C LEU A 458 -17.62 5.75 8.02
N GLY A 459 -18.62 5.49 8.86
CA GLY A 459 -19.11 4.14 9.12
C GLY A 459 -18.34 3.36 10.18
N GLY A 460 -17.80 4.03 11.20
CA GLY A 460 -17.18 3.38 12.36
C GLY A 460 -15.66 3.30 12.33
N TYR A 461 -15.12 2.54 13.26
CA TYR A 461 -13.70 2.54 13.55
C TYR A 461 -12.92 1.50 12.75
N LEU A 462 -11.63 1.78 12.48
CA LEU A 462 -10.66 0.91 11.84
C LEU A 462 -9.31 0.94 12.60
N PRO A 463 -8.49 -0.15 12.55
CA PRO A 463 -8.79 -1.45 11.96
C PRO A 463 -9.94 -2.15 12.69
N ALA A 464 -10.68 -2.98 11.99
CA ALA A 464 -11.69 -3.86 12.55
C ALA A 464 -11.72 -5.15 11.74
N ARG A 465 -11.93 -6.28 12.41
CA ARG A 465 -11.95 -7.60 11.79
C ARG A 465 -13.19 -8.38 12.22
N ARG A 466 -13.78 -9.06 11.28
CA ARG A 466 -14.89 -10.00 11.50
C ARG A 466 -14.33 -11.42 11.61
N GLU A 467 -14.70 -12.15 12.64
CA GLU A 467 -14.26 -13.54 12.83
C GLU A 467 -15.07 -14.58 12.06
N LYS A 468 -16.28 -14.23 11.66
CA LYS A 468 -17.19 -15.09 10.88
C LYS A 468 -18.09 -14.25 9.99
N ALA A 469 -18.58 -14.82 8.88
CA ALA A 469 -19.63 -14.21 8.08
C ALA A 469 -20.99 -14.35 8.77
N ASP A 470 -21.92 -13.46 8.43
CA ASP A 470 -23.30 -13.52 8.92
C ASP A 470 -24.11 -14.61 8.18
N GLU A 471 -23.68 -14.98 6.96
CA GLU A 471 -24.31 -16.03 6.17
C GLU A 471 -23.82 -17.43 6.57
N VAL A 472 -24.69 -18.42 6.33
CA VAL A 472 -24.38 -19.85 6.48
C VAL A 472 -24.62 -20.54 5.14
N LEU A 473 -23.62 -21.23 4.62
CA LEU A 473 -23.74 -22.02 3.41
C LEU A 473 -24.34 -23.39 3.73
N GLN A 474 -25.25 -23.85 2.86
CA GLN A 474 -25.79 -25.20 2.94
C GLN A 474 -24.75 -26.19 2.41
N VAL A 475 -24.37 -27.14 3.25
CA VAL A 475 -23.46 -28.23 2.85
C VAL A 475 -24.27 -29.25 2.01
N PRO A 476 -23.78 -29.61 0.80
CA PRO A 476 -24.48 -30.63 -0.02
C PRO A 476 -24.46 -31.99 0.67
N LYS A 477 -25.48 -32.79 0.40
CA LYS A 477 -25.55 -34.16 0.91
C LYS A 477 -24.53 -35.04 0.18
N LEU A 478 -24.19 -36.19 0.79
CA LEU A 478 -23.20 -37.12 0.26
C LEU A 478 -23.59 -37.73 -1.10
N ASP A 479 -24.90 -37.83 -1.39
CA ASP A 479 -25.44 -38.33 -2.65
C ASP A 479 -24.99 -37.50 -3.88
N VAL A 480 -24.69 -36.23 -3.72
CA VAL A 480 -24.10 -35.39 -4.77
C VAL A 480 -22.81 -36.00 -5.30
N PHE A 481 -22.07 -36.73 -4.47
CA PHE A 481 -20.81 -37.36 -4.81
C PHE A 481 -20.94 -38.81 -5.27
N ALA A 482 -22.15 -39.34 -5.43
CA ALA A 482 -22.37 -40.72 -5.87
C ALA A 482 -21.49 -41.16 -7.06
N PRO A 483 -21.29 -40.32 -8.12
CA PRO A 483 -20.43 -40.69 -9.25
C PRO A 483 -18.93 -40.89 -8.93
N VAL A 484 -18.49 -40.46 -7.75
CA VAL A 484 -17.10 -40.61 -7.30
C VAL A 484 -16.96 -41.52 -6.09
N LEU A 485 -18.08 -41.90 -5.47
CA LEU A 485 -18.14 -42.89 -4.39
C LEU A 485 -18.24 -44.33 -4.92
N GLU A 486 -18.75 -44.49 -6.12
CA GLU A 486 -18.78 -45.77 -6.79
C GLU A 486 -17.39 -46.10 -7.37
N PRO A 487 -16.97 -47.38 -7.30
CA PRO A 487 -15.71 -47.80 -7.88
C PRO A 487 -15.70 -47.57 -9.39
N THR A 488 -14.53 -47.29 -9.96
CA THR A 488 -14.36 -47.22 -11.42
C THR A 488 -14.67 -48.60 -12.04
N ALA A 489 -15.14 -48.60 -13.30
CA ALA A 489 -15.39 -49.84 -14.03
C ALA A 489 -14.07 -50.67 -14.09
N GLU A 490 -14.24 -52.00 -14.13
CA GLU A 490 -13.12 -52.94 -14.23
C GLU A 490 -12.16 -52.56 -15.37
N GLY A 491 -10.88 -52.54 -15.07
CA GLY A 491 -9.82 -52.16 -16.04
C GLY A 491 -9.68 -50.64 -16.26
N ARG A 492 -10.46 -49.78 -15.59
CA ARG A 492 -10.33 -48.32 -15.69
C ARG A 492 -9.64 -47.74 -14.46
N GLU A 493 -8.40 -47.32 -14.65
CA GLU A 493 -7.63 -46.62 -13.64
C GLU A 493 -7.80 -45.09 -13.78
N ILE A 494 -7.82 -44.40 -12.66
CA ILE A 494 -7.80 -42.91 -12.59
C ILE A 494 -6.78 -42.47 -11.53
N SER A 495 -6.14 -41.34 -11.78
CA SER A 495 -5.27 -40.74 -10.78
C SER A 495 -6.10 -40.08 -9.65
N THR A 496 -5.47 -39.87 -8.49
CA THR A 496 -6.07 -39.13 -7.38
C THR A 496 -6.43 -37.69 -7.79
N THR A 497 -5.62 -37.06 -8.64
CA THR A 497 -5.92 -35.75 -9.21
C THR A 497 -7.20 -35.77 -10.06
N GLN A 498 -7.39 -36.79 -10.91
CA GLN A 498 -8.64 -36.92 -11.68
C GLN A 498 -9.86 -37.19 -10.78
N ALA A 499 -9.70 -37.94 -9.72
CA ALA A 499 -10.77 -38.13 -8.71
C ALA A 499 -11.12 -36.79 -8.04
N TYR A 500 -10.11 -36.01 -7.64
CA TYR A 500 -10.32 -34.66 -7.12
C TYR A 500 -11.09 -33.77 -8.11
N VAL A 501 -10.69 -33.71 -9.39
CA VAL A 501 -11.33 -32.89 -10.42
C VAL A 501 -12.81 -33.29 -10.59
N ARG A 502 -13.13 -34.60 -10.50
CA ARG A 502 -14.51 -35.08 -10.52
C ARG A 502 -15.31 -34.59 -9.30
N CYS A 503 -14.72 -34.64 -8.10
CA CYS A 503 -15.37 -34.10 -6.89
C CYS A 503 -15.62 -32.60 -7.05
N LEU A 504 -14.62 -31.83 -7.47
CA LEU A 504 -14.73 -30.40 -7.70
C LEU A 504 -15.83 -30.08 -8.73
N THR A 505 -15.91 -30.85 -9.81
CA THR A 505 -16.93 -30.69 -10.84
C THR A 505 -18.35 -30.92 -10.29
N GLN A 506 -18.53 -31.88 -9.37
CA GLN A 506 -19.84 -32.08 -8.71
C GLN A 506 -20.21 -30.89 -7.82
N LEU A 507 -19.25 -30.39 -7.04
CA LEU A 507 -19.43 -29.20 -6.19
C LEU A 507 -19.81 -27.96 -7.03
N LEU A 508 -19.13 -27.75 -8.16
CA LEU A 508 -19.39 -26.60 -9.05
C LEU A 508 -20.78 -26.64 -9.69
N ARG A 509 -21.41 -27.83 -9.79
CA ARG A 509 -22.80 -28.01 -10.30
C ARG A 509 -23.86 -27.72 -9.24
N ASP A 510 -23.51 -27.71 -7.97
CA ASP A 510 -24.43 -27.35 -6.90
C ASP A 510 -24.90 -25.91 -7.04
N LYS A 511 -26.18 -25.65 -7.06
CA LYS A 511 -26.75 -24.32 -7.31
C LYS A 511 -26.49 -23.33 -6.17
N SER A 512 -26.36 -23.81 -4.95
CA SER A 512 -26.11 -22.97 -3.76
C SER A 512 -24.63 -22.76 -3.53
N LEU A 513 -23.87 -23.85 -3.54
CA LEU A 513 -22.43 -23.83 -3.20
C LEU A 513 -21.56 -23.51 -4.40
N GLY A 514 -21.92 -23.99 -5.60
CA GLY A 514 -21.10 -23.86 -6.81
C GLY A 514 -20.62 -22.43 -7.10
N PRO A 515 -21.48 -21.40 -7.03
CA PRO A 515 -21.05 -20.01 -7.24
C PRO A 515 -20.00 -19.50 -6.23
N ARG A 516 -19.86 -20.16 -5.08
CA ARG A 516 -18.92 -19.80 -4.00
C ARG A 516 -17.56 -20.48 -4.13
N ILE A 517 -17.43 -21.45 -5.00
CA ILE A 517 -16.17 -22.18 -5.24
C ILE A 517 -15.28 -21.35 -6.15
N VAL A 518 -14.01 -21.24 -5.78
CA VAL A 518 -13.01 -20.48 -6.53
C VAL A 518 -11.84 -21.41 -6.88
N PRO A 519 -11.83 -22.00 -8.09
CA PRO A 519 -10.64 -22.71 -8.56
C PRO A 519 -9.54 -21.71 -8.89
N ILE A 520 -8.33 -21.98 -8.39
CA ILE A 520 -7.14 -21.13 -8.58
C ILE A 520 -6.07 -21.97 -9.25
N LEU A 521 -5.52 -21.47 -10.34
CA LEU A 521 -4.60 -22.16 -11.22
C LEU A 521 -3.35 -21.32 -11.50
N VAL A 522 -2.23 -22.00 -11.69
CA VAL A 522 -0.94 -21.40 -12.05
C VAL A 522 -0.41 -21.96 -13.37
N ASP A 523 -1.23 -21.83 -14.42
CA ASP A 523 -0.97 -22.29 -15.81
C ASP A 523 -0.89 -23.83 -15.97
N GLU A 524 -1.47 -24.60 -15.04
CA GLU A 524 -1.34 -26.06 -15.02
C GLU A 524 -2.71 -26.80 -15.15
N ALA A 525 -3.74 -26.12 -15.66
CA ALA A 525 -5.06 -26.71 -15.77
C ALA A 525 -5.07 -28.00 -16.63
N ARG A 526 -4.35 -28.01 -17.75
CA ARG A 526 -4.29 -29.16 -18.66
C ARG A 526 -3.50 -30.31 -18.04
N THR A 527 -2.41 -30.02 -17.32
CA THR A 527 -1.62 -31.01 -16.58
C THR A 527 -2.45 -31.72 -15.52
N PHE A 528 -3.31 -30.97 -14.81
CA PHE A 528 -4.18 -31.51 -13.76
C PHE A 528 -5.53 -32.01 -14.29
N GLY A 529 -5.79 -31.98 -15.60
CA GLY A 529 -7.05 -32.42 -16.20
C GLY A 529 -8.24 -31.53 -15.86
N MET A 530 -8.02 -30.24 -15.62
CA MET A 530 -9.03 -29.24 -15.26
C MET A 530 -9.50 -28.39 -16.44
N GLU A 531 -8.99 -28.60 -17.64
CA GLU A 531 -9.29 -27.80 -18.84
C GLU A 531 -10.79 -27.83 -19.22
N GLY A 532 -11.51 -28.88 -18.84
CA GLY A 532 -12.98 -28.95 -18.99
C GLY A 532 -13.74 -27.85 -18.26
N LEU A 533 -13.14 -27.26 -17.23
CA LEU A 533 -13.72 -26.16 -16.47
C LEU A 533 -13.70 -24.85 -17.26
N PHE A 534 -12.79 -24.65 -18.22
CA PHE A 534 -12.72 -23.42 -19.02
C PHE A 534 -14.04 -23.11 -19.71
N ARG A 535 -14.64 -24.10 -20.35
CA ARG A 535 -15.94 -23.96 -21.00
C ARG A 535 -17.08 -23.88 -19.99
N GLN A 536 -17.00 -24.63 -18.89
CA GLN A 536 -18.09 -24.77 -17.92
C GLN A 536 -18.31 -23.48 -17.12
N ILE A 537 -17.24 -22.88 -16.58
CA ILE A 537 -17.30 -21.78 -15.62
C ILE A 537 -16.47 -20.56 -16.02
N GLY A 538 -15.64 -20.69 -17.07
CA GLY A 538 -14.83 -19.59 -17.60
C GLY A 538 -13.67 -19.14 -16.69
N ILE A 539 -12.67 -18.54 -17.30
CA ILE A 539 -11.57 -17.87 -16.64
C ILE A 539 -11.97 -16.41 -16.43
N TYR A 540 -11.82 -15.90 -15.21
CA TYR A 540 -12.10 -14.50 -14.91
C TYR A 540 -11.17 -13.57 -15.69
N SER A 541 -11.76 -12.60 -16.36
CA SER A 541 -11.06 -11.51 -17.04
C SER A 541 -11.75 -10.19 -16.75
N VAL A 542 -10.99 -9.13 -16.50
CA VAL A 542 -11.54 -7.78 -16.28
C VAL A 542 -12.26 -7.22 -17.51
N GLU A 543 -11.93 -7.76 -18.70
CA GLU A 543 -12.55 -7.39 -19.97
C GLU A 543 -13.14 -8.61 -20.67
N PRO A 544 -14.17 -8.44 -21.53
CA PRO A 544 -14.65 -9.51 -22.38
C PRO A 544 -13.55 -10.05 -23.28
N GLN A 545 -13.59 -11.34 -23.60
CA GLN A 545 -12.64 -11.95 -24.53
C GLN A 545 -12.73 -11.29 -25.91
N LYS A 546 -11.63 -10.66 -26.35
CA LYS A 546 -11.57 -9.85 -27.58
C LYS A 546 -11.12 -10.64 -28.80
N TYR A 547 -10.83 -11.92 -28.64
CA TYR A 547 -10.31 -12.79 -29.68
C TYR A 547 -11.10 -14.10 -29.70
N GLU A 548 -11.04 -14.77 -30.82
CA GLU A 548 -11.56 -16.12 -30.98
C GLU A 548 -10.47 -17.11 -30.60
N PRO A 549 -10.69 -18.01 -29.63
CA PRO A 549 -9.66 -18.95 -29.22
C PRO A 549 -9.34 -19.93 -30.38
N VAL A 550 -8.05 -20.21 -30.57
CA VAL A 550 -7.57 -21.09 -31.66
C VAL A 550 -8.05 -22.51 -31.53
N ASP A 551 -8.47 -22.93 -30.34
CA ASP A 551 -8.99 -24.25 -30.00
C ASP A 551 -10.54 -24.29 -29.90
N ARG A 552 -11.24 -23.28 -30.43
CA ARG A 552 -12.72 -23.17 -30.34
C ARG A 552 -13.48 -24.39 -30.83
N ASP A 553 -12.90 -25.13 -31.79
CA ASP A 553 -13.50 -26.33 -32.36
C ASP A 553 -13.35 -27.56 -31.44
N GLN A 554 -12.55 -27.44 -30.38
CA GLN A 554 -12.39 -28.47 -29.35
C GLN A 554 -13.51 -28.40 -28.32
N VAL A 555 -13.83 -29.54 -27.71
CA VAL A 555 -14.87 -29.61 -26.67
C VAL A 555 -14.48 -28.81 -25.43
N MET A 556 -13.17 -28.67 -25.13
CA MET A 556 -12.61 -28.02 -23.94
C MET A 556 -11.73 -26.84 -24.34
N TYR A 557 -12.32 -25.87 -25.07
CA TYR A 557 -11.60 -24.69 -25.54
C TYR A 557 -11.37 -23.66 -24.41
N TYR A 558 -10.33 -22.85 -24.58
CA TYR A 558 -9.97 -21.77 -23.69
C TYR A 558 -11.02 -20.64 -23.73
N ARG A 559 -11.56 -20.26 -22.57
CA ARG A 559 -12.62 -19.24 -22.47
C ARG A 559 -12.35 -18.27 -21.33
N GLU A 560 -12.24 -16.99 -21.67
CA GLU A 560 -12.24 -15.88 -20.75
C GLU A 560 -13.63 -15.24 -20.68
N ASP A 561 -14.03 -14.80 -19.47
CA ASP A 561 -15.34 -14.20 -19.24
C ASP A 561 -15.26 -13.20 -18.06
N VAL A 562 -15.94 -12.07 -18.17
CA VAL A 562 -16.02 -11.08 -17.08
C VAL A 562 -16.63 -11.69 -15.82
N LYS A 563 -17.58 -12.63 -15.99
CA LYS A 563 -18.16 -13.43 -14.90
C LYS A 563 -17.48 -14.79 -14.71
N GLY A 564 -16.32 -14.99 -15.29
CA GLY A 564 -15.53 -16.19 -15.13
C GLY A 564 -15.26 -16.52 -13.67
N GLN A 565 -15.19 -17.81 -13.35
CA GLN A 565 -15.08 -18.27 -11.97
C GLN A 565 -13.65 -18.70 -11.60
N ILE A 566 -12.86 -19.11 -12.59
CA ILE A 566 -11.47 -19.53 -12.39
C ILE A 566 -10.58 -18.31 -12.25
N LEU A 567 -9.75 -18.26 -11.21
CA LEU A 567 -8.63 -17.33 -11.13
C LEU A 567 -7.39 -17.99 -11.70
N GLN A 568 -6.98 -17.54 -12.90
CA GLN A 568 -5.77 -18.00 -13.58
C GLN A 568 -4.65 -16.99 -13.36
N GLU A 569 -3.60 -17.42 -12.67
CA GLU A 569 -2.52 -16.51 -12.22
C GLU A 569 -1.29 -16.54 -13.14
N GLY A 570 -1.29 -17.42 -14.17
CA GLY A 570 -0.08 -17.68 -14.94
C GLY A 570 0.96 -18.44 -14.13
N ILE A 571 2.19 -18.47 -14.56
CA ILE A 571 3.31 -19.14 -13.87
C ILE A 571 3.73 -18.26 -12.67
N ASN A 572 2.91 -18.25 -11.62
CA ASN A 572 3.05 -17.34 -10.48
C ASN A 572 2.41 -17.92 -9.22
N GLU A 573 3.15 -18.70 -8.47
CA GLU A 573 2.67 -19.31 -7.23
C GLU A 573 2.42 -18.28 -6.11
N ALA A 574 3.21 -17.22 -6.05
CA ALA A 574 2.98 -16.13 -5.10
C ALA A 574 1.62 -15.44 -5.36
N GLY A 575 1.27 -15.25 -6.63
CA GLY A 575 -0.03 -14.77 -7.06
C GLY A 575 -1.15 -15.77 -6.76
N GLY A 576 -0.93 -17.06 -7.05
CA GLY A 576 -1.87 -18.13 -6.73
C GLY A 576 -2.20 -18.20 -5.24
N MET A 577 -1.18 -18.15 -4.38
CA MET A 577 -1.35 -18.17 -2.93
C MET A 577 -2.03 -16.88 -2.43
N SER A 578 -1.69 -15.71 -2.98
CA SER A 578 -2.31 -14.44 -2.61
C SER A 578 -3.79 -14.36 -3.02
N SER A 579 -4.15 -14.88 -4.20
CA SER A 579 -5.54 -15.04 -4.64
C SER A 579 -6.31 -16.01 -3.74
N TRP A 580 -5.66 -17.11 -3.36
CA TRP A 580 -6.24 -18.05 -2.41
C TRP A 580 -6.50 -17.40 -1.05
N ILE A 581 -5.54 -16.63 -0.51
CA ILE A 581 -5.70 -15.87 0.73
C ILE A 581 -6.87 -14.90 0.63
N ALA A 582 -6.99 -14.15 -0.47
CA ALA A 582 -8.07 -13.19 -0.66
C ALA A 582 -9.45 -13.87 -0.64
N ALA A 583 -9.59 -15.00 -1.32
CA ALA A 583 -10.83 -15.77 -1.32
C ALA A 583 -11.08 -16.46 0.04
N ALA A 584 -10.05 -17.06 0.64
CA ALA A 584 -10.10 -17.80 1.91
C ALA A 584 -10.42 -16.93 3.13
N THR A 585 -10.13 -15.61 3.04
CA THR A 585 -10.43 -14.62 4.08
C THR A 585 -11.67 -13.78 3.79
N SER A 586 -12.38 -14.06 2.69
CA SER A 586 -13.56 -13.28 2.25
C SER A 586 -14.70 -13.28 3.27
N TYR A 587 -14.82 -14.31 4.09
CA TYR A 587 -15.76 -14.33 5.20
C TYR A 587 -15.53 -13.17 6.19
N SER A 588 -14.27 -12.77 6.35
CA SER A 588 -13.83 -11.68 7.23
C SER A 588 -13.83 -10.34 6.52
N THR A 589 -13.24 -10.27 5.33
CA THR A 589 -13.04 -9.01 4.59
C THR A 589 -14.31 -8.51 3.89
N ASN A 590 -15.17 -9.43 3.46
CA ASN A 590 -16.33 -9.13 2.60
C ASN A 590 -17.67 -9.60 3.18
N ASN A 591 -17.68 -10.24 4.35
CA ASN A 591 -18.88 -10.86 4.90
C ASN A 591 -19.53 -11.87 3.93
N ARG A 592 -18.71 -12.55 3.11
CA ARG A 592 -19.14 -13.55 2.12
C ARG A 592 -18.22 -14.75 2.20
N ILE A 593 -18.80 -15.93 2.41
CA ILE A 593 -18.05 -17.18 2.44
C ILE A 593 -17.70 -17.57 1.01
N MET A 594 -16.41 -17.70 0.73
CA MET A 594 -15.89 -18.26 -0.52
C MET A 594 -15.08 -19.51 -0.19
N ILE A 595 -15.02 -20.44 -1.12
CA ILE A 595 -14.35 -21.74 -0.93
C ILE A 595 -13.30 -21.89 -2.03
N PRO A 596 -12.09 -21.41 -1.80
CA PRO A 596 -11.01 -21.52 -2.78
C PRO A 596 -10.38 -22.91 -2.76
N PHE A 597 -10.06 -23.38 -3.97
CA PHE A 597 -9.27 -24.58 -4.24
C PHE A 597 -8.05 -24.15 -5.05
N TYR A 598 -6.87 -24.19 -4.45
CA TYR A 598 -5.61 -23.88 -5.13
C TYR A 598 -4.81 -25.17 -5.28
N ILE A 599 -4.56 -25.55 -6.53
CA ILE A 599 -3.73 -26.68 -6.88
C ILE A 599 -2.39 -26.20 -7.47
N TYR A 600 -1.31 -26.81 -7.00
CA TYR A 600 0.07 -26.44 -7.35
C TYR A 600 0.98 -27.66 -7.24
N TYR A 601 2.18 -27.57 -7.78
CA TYR A 601 3.23 -28.55 -7.47
C TYR A 601 3.67 -28.40 -6.01
N SER A 602 3.72 -29.50 -5.25
CA SER A 602 3.87 -29.47 -3.79
C SER A 602 5.13 -28.74 -3.33
N MET A 603 6.24 -28.89 -4.06
CA MET A 603 7.50 -28.19 -3.80
C MET A 603 7.31 -26.66 -3.77
N PHE A 604 6.53 -26.08 -4.70
CA PHE A 604 6.39 -24.62 -4.83
C PHE A 604 5.35 -24.04 -3.88
N GLY A 605 4.46 -24.85 -3.35
CA GLY A 605 3.38 -24.39 -2.48
C GLY A 605 3.83 -23.96 -1.08
N LEU A 606 4.89 -24.54 -0.55
CA LEU A 606 5.41 -24.23 0.77
C LEU A 606 6.82 -23.63 0.73
N GLN A 607 7.71 -24.15 -0.09
CA GLN A 607 9.10 -23.69 -0.14
C GLN A 607 9.23 -22.30 -0.78
N ARG A 608 8.49 -22.04 -1.87
CA ARG A 608 8.52 -20.74 -2.58
C ARG A 608 7.66 -19.67 -1.93
N VAL A 609 6.58 -20.05 -1.26
CA VAL A 609 5.57 -19.12 -0.71
C VAL A 609 5.31 -19.37 0.78
N GLY A 610 6.33 -19.81 1.50
CA GLY A 610 6.22 -20.23 2.90
C GLY A 610 5.71 -19.12 3.83
N ASP A 611 6.17 -17.89 3.67
CA ASP A 611 5.73 -16.74 4.46
C ASP A 611 4.28 -16.32 4.16
N LEU A 612 3.80 -16.45 2.92
CA LEU A 612 2.38 -16.32 2.60
C LEU A 612 1.54 -17.42 3.27
N ALA A 613 2.05 -18.64 3.37
CA ALA A 613 1.37 -19.71 4.09
C ALA A 613 1.27 -19.42 5.59
N TRP A 614 2.32 -18.85 6.20
CA TRP A 614 2.28 -18.35 7.58
C TRP A 614 1.26 -17.21 7.73
N ALA A 615 1.28 -16.22 6.84
CA ALA A 615 0.32 -15.12 6.84
C ALA A 615 -1.13 -15.63 6.72
N ALA A 616 -1.37 -16.64 5.89
CA ALA A 616 -2.68 -17.30 5.77
C ALA A 616 -3.14 -17.93 7.08
N GLY A 617 -2.23 -18.61 7.79
CA GLY A 617 -2.48 -19.17 9.12
C GLY A 617 -2.86 -18.10 10.13
N ASP A 618 -2.12 -17.00 10.18
CA ASP A 618 -2.39 -15.86 11.07
C ASP A 618 -3.73 -15.19 10.78
N MET A 619 -4.13 -15.11 9.51
CA MET A 619 -5.43 -14.59 9.08
C MET A 619 -6.59 -15.58 9.27
N ARG A 620 -6.31 -16.81 9.70
CA ARG A 620 -7.32 -17.88 9.80
C ARG A 620 -8.03 -18.10 8.47
N ALA A 621 -7.26 -18.15 7.37
CA ALA A 621 -7.75 -18.42 6.03
C ALA A 621 -8.43 -19.80 5.94
N ARG A 622 -9.48 -19.93 5.13
CA ARG A 622 -10.30 -21.13 5.01
C ARG A 622 -10.44 -21.56 3.56
N GLY A 623 -9.96 -22.75 3.24
CA GLY A 623 -10.00 -23.27 1.87
C GLY A 623 -9.14 -24.51 1.73
N PHE A 624 -8.89 -24.92 0.49
CA PHE A 624 -8.16 -26.13 0.16
C PHE A 624 -6.88 -25.77 -0.59
N LEU A 625 -5.75 -26.27 -0.08
CA LEU A 625 -4.45 -26.23 -0.71
C LEU A 625 -4.09 -27.65 -1.13
N LEU A 626 -3.78 -27.87 -2.39
CA LEU A 626 -3.63 -29.18 -3.00
C LEU A 626 -2.27 -29.29 -3.66
N GLY A 627 -1.35 -29.95 -3.01
CA GLY A 627 -0.03 -30.25 -3.55
C GLY A 627 -0.08 -31.44 -4.51
N GLY A 628 0.23 -31.19 -5.77
CA GLY A 628 0.40 -32.24 -6.77
C GLY A 628 1.86 -32.71 -6.79
N THR A 629 2.08 -34.02 -6.82
CA THR A 629 3.40 -34.64 -6.94
C THR A 629 3.48 -35.57 -8.13
N ALA A 630 4.69 -35.89 -8.56
CA ALA A 630 4.90 -36.83 -9.68
C ALA A 630 4.66 -38.31 -9.30
N GLY A 631 4.35 -38.60 -8.04
CA GLY A 631 4.15 -39.96 -7.53
C GLY A 631 5.39 -40.52 -6.84
N ARG A 632 5.17 -41.43 -5.88
CA ARG A 632 6.22 -41.92 -4.98
C ARG A 632 7.19 -42.92 -5.61
N THR A 633 6.79 -43.58 -6.70
CA THR A 633 7.57 -44.71 -7.26
C THR A 633 8.23 -44.39 -8.58
N THR A 634 7.81 -43.36 -9.27
CA THR A 634 8.39 -42.93 -10.55
C THR A 634 8.41 -41.40 -10.61
N LEU A 635 9.60 -40.85 -10.75
CA LEU A 635 9.80 -39.46 -11.10
C LEU A 635 9.59 -39.35 -12.62
N ASN A 636 8.50 -38.77 -13.06
CA ASN A 636 8.17 -38.60 -14.50
C ASN A 636 8.78 -37.34 -15.10
N GLY A 637 9.71 -36.69 -14.42
CA GLY A 637 10.37 -35.48 -14.87
C GLY A 637 11.59 -35.18 -13.99
N GLU A 638 12.46 -34.34 -14.52
CA GLU A 638 13.60 -33.82 -13.80
C GLU A 638 13.37 -32.34 -13.45
N GLY A 639 13.82 -31.94 -12.28
CA GLY A 639 13.70 -30.56 -11.80
C GLY A 639 12.94 -30.44 -10.51
N LEU A 640 13.12 -29.31 -9.81
CA LEU A 640 12.59 -29.05 -8.48
C LEU A 640 11.07 -29.22 -8.35
N GLN A 641 10.31 -28.90 -9.40
CA GLN A 641 8.85 -29.00 -9.39
C GLN A 641 8.32 -30.45 -9.21
N HIS A 642 9.13 -31.45 -9.48
CA HIS A 642 8.78 -32.87 -9.42
C HIS A 642 9.32 -33.58 -8.16
N GLU A 643 10.06 -32.85 -7.35
CA GLU A 643 10.64 -33.35 -6.10
C GLU A 643 9.72 -32.99 -4.92
N ASP A 644 9.68 -33.88 -3.92
CA ASP A 644 8.93 -33.69 -2.68
C ASP A 644 9.85 -33.45 -1.48
#